data_ae3cd3f4fd349b29b1652a6c6ffc053c
#
_entry.id   ae3cd3f4fd349b29b1652a6c6ffc053c
#
_cell.length_a   1.000
_cell.length_b   1.000
_cell.length_c   1.000
_cell.angle_alpha   90.00
_cell.angle_beta   90.00
_cell.angle_gamma   90.00
#
_symmetry.space_group_name_H-M   'P 1'
#
loop_
_entity.id
_entity.type
_entity.pdbx_description
1 polymer ?
#
loop_
_entity_poly.entity_id
_entity_poly.type
_entity_poly.pdbx_seq_one_letter_code
_entity_poly.pdbx_strand_id
1 'polypeptide(L)'
;MSAVPPPHLTLRTLTRGDGLLGLRPRGALGPRGEQVTVATLARRDADAEQILLKQGLIALDPALLQWRGAPLALGGESLWTLVQEEFFGDFHAEAVPELQALGWQVTTEPGFAHHSQFVSGWQLGLTEDNIEAAPKPSRRVEGLALERRTGAWLVSLGMEVDGKTLDLAPLIANLLRRDKRWLDAVAIAAIEDDAIVSLRAPGGRRYHAQAAPLKAMMLALLDLLKPAELEKGKPLKLNEWDADRLRIIEDESLGRWQIHGDAGLKALGRRLLKAGAPVAFAQPPGLGLQLRPYQLHGLAWLQYLREQKLAGILADDMGLGKTAQALAHVWAEKQAGRLDRPALVIVPTSLLFNWQQEAARIAPGLRVKTWHGADRTPVQLAGADVVLTTYNLVWRDLRTLSAKAWHLLILDEAQAVKNAQARAARALRRLDARHHLALTGTPLENHLGELWSLFDLLMPGFLGDSRTFARHWRKPIEINRDGPRARLLAARVRPFILRRLKTEVATELPPLTELVKRVPLVGQQKQLYESVRVAADHMVRRILQKDGFTPTSLISVLDAMLKLRQVCCDPRLLKGVDMAPHTERAKLEWLREHLPDFVAQGRRLLVFSQFTEMLDLIAAEVPVPHLRLTGDTPASQRGDIVRRFQAREVPVLLASLKAGGVGLNLTAADTVIHVDPWWNPAVQAQASARAHRIGQNQPVFVYQLVAQGSIEERMLELQARKKALADGLLGSDDGSMLTKFSAPELNLLLAPLEDD
;
A
#
# COMPACT_ATOMS: atom_id res chain seq x y z
N MET A 1 70.79 -5.91 -27.95
CA MET A 1 69.93 -6.55 -26.92
C MET A 1 68.68 -7.03 -27.64
N SER A 2 68.50 -8.33 -27.85
CA SER A 2 67.28 -8.89 -28.45
C SER A 2 66.12 -8.69 -27.43
N ALA A 3 65.11 -7.99 -27.85
CA ALA A 3 63.91 -7.79 -27.01
C ALA A 3 63.34 -9.19 -26.64
N VAL A 4 63.18 -9.44 -25.34
CA VAL A 4 62.53 -10.66 -24.87
C VAL A 4 61.10 -10.66 -25.44
N PRO A 5 60.70 -11.72 -26.17
CA PRO A 5 59.35 -11.75 -26.72
C PRO A 5 58.30 -11.70 -25.58
N PRO A 6 57.17 -11.05 -25.84
CA PRO A 6 56.13 -10.90 -24.82
C PRO A 6 55.60 -12.28 -24.37
N PRO A 7 55.15 -12.39 -23.09
CA PRO A 7 54.56 -13.65 -22.61
C PRO A 7 53.36 -14.04 -23.46
N HIS A 8 53.26 -15.32 -23.82
CA HIS A 8 52.16 -15.84 -24.61
C HIS A 8 51.39 -16.89 -23.80
N LEU A 9 50.12 -16.59 -23.56
CA LEU A 9 49.19 -17.44 -22.80
C LEU A 9 48.15 -18.03 -23.75
N THR A 10 47.97 -19.32 -23.73
CA THR A 10 46.95 -20.01 -24.52
C THR A 10 45.92 -20.63 -23.61
N LEU A 11 44.64 -20.29 -23.80
CA LEU A 11 43.51 -20.82 -23.06
C LEU A 11 42.86 -21.96 -23.87
N ARG A 12 42.65 -23.10 -23.22
CA ARG A 12 42.03 -24.25 -23.86
C ARG A 12 41.21 -25.09 -22.87
N THR A 13 40.16 -25.75 -23.36
CA THR A 13 39.35 -26.70 -22.59
C THR A 13 39.59 -28.10 -23.16
N LEU A 14 40.06 -28.99 -22.31
CA LEU A 14 40.31 -30.39 -22.63
C LEU A 14 39.10 -31.23 -22.22
N THR A 15 38.59 -32.06 -23.12
CA THR A 15 37.43 -32.92 -22.81
C THR A 15 37.85 -34.38 -22.72
N ARG A 16 37.18 -35.17 -21.91
CA ARG A 16 37.46 -36.60 -21.74
C ARG A 16 37.26 -37.39 -23.04
N GLY A 17 36.35 -36.95 -23.90
CA GLY A 17 36.07 -37.56 -25.19
C GLY A 17 37.22 -37.41 -26.21
N ASP A 18 38.06 -36.38 -26.04
CA ASP A 18 39.21 -36.11 -26.93
C ASP A 18 40.49 -36.85 -26.51
N GLY A 19 40.38 -37.88 -25.67
CA GLY A 19 41.51 -38.72 -25.24
C GLY A 19 42.11 -38.34 -23.89
N LEU A 20 41.52 -37.44 -23.14
CA LEU A 20 41.95 -37.10 -21.79
C LEU A 20 41.58 -38.23 -20.81
N LEU A 21 42.57 -38.97 -20.31
CA LEU A 21 42.45 -39.99 -19.28
C LEU A 21 43.10 -39.45 -18.01
N GLY A 22 42.50 -38.40 -17.40
CA GLY A 22 43.23 -37.70 -16.35
C GLY A 22 42.96 -38.16 -14.92
N LEU A 23 44.01 -38.17 -14.11
CA LEU A 23 43.93 -38.05 -12.67
C LEU A 23 43.59 -36.61 -12.29
N ARG A 24 42.63 -36.46 -11.40
CA ARG A 24 42.07 -35.17 -11.02
C ARG A 24 42.94 -34.46 -9.99
N PRO A 25 43.41 -33.24 -10.20
CA PRO A 25 43.88 -32.44 -9.09
C PRO A 25 42.69 -32.21 -8.15
N ARG A 26 42.87 -32.39 -6.84
CA ARG A 26 41.83 -32.11 -5.85
C ARG A 26 41.41 -30.62 -5.97
N GLY A 27 40.19 -30.37 -6.40
CA GLY A 27 39.59 -29.04 -6.45
C GLY A 27 39.43 -28.41 -7.86
N ALA A 28 40.06 -28.91 -8.91
CA ALA A 28 40.08 -28.26 -10.25
C ALA A 28 39.16 -28.92 -11.26
N LEU A 29 37.87 -29.17 -10.93
CA LEU A 29 36.98 -29.89 -11.84
C LEU A 29 35.57 -29.29 -11.87
N GLY A 30 35.10 -29.13 -13.10
CA GLY A 30 33.69 -28.89 -13.39
C GLY A 30 32.76 -29.96 -12.80
N PRO A 31 31.46 -29.73 -12.75
CA PRO A 31 30.48 -30.51 -11.96
C PRO A 31 30.43 -32.01 -12.27
N ARG A 32 31.01 -32.47 -13.39
CA ARG A 32 30.98 -33.90 -13.80
C ARG A 32 32.35 -34.48 -14.13
N GLY A 33 33.44 -33.73 -14.02
CA GLY A 33 34.78 -34.20 -14.28
C GLY A 33 35.05 -34.65 -15.74
N GLU A 34 34.27 -34.15 -16.67
CA GLU A 34 34.37 -34.46 -18.11
C GLU A 34 35.23 -33.45 -18.88
N GLN A 35 35.49 -32.29 -18.29
CA GLN A 35 36.24 -31.18 -18.90
C GLN A 35 37.22 -30.59 -17.89
N VAL A 36 38.36 -30.14 -18.39
CA VAL A 36 39.37 -29.38 -17.62
C VAL A 36 39.83 -28.21 -18.47
N THR A 37 39.66 -27.00 -17.96
CA THR A 37 40.21 -25.81 -18.61
C THR A 37 41.57 -25.48 -18.05
N VAL A 38 42.51 -25.25 -18.95
CA VAL A 38 43.89 -24.91 -18.63
C VAL A 38 44.35 -23.69 -19.41
N ALA A 39 45.25 -22.95 -18.78
CA ALA A 39 46.01 -21.89 -19.41
C ALA A 39 47.45 -22.39 -19.59
N THR A 40 47.97 -22.32 -20.79
CA THR A 40 49.35 -22.76 -21.11
C THR A 40 50.20 -21.51 -21.32
N LEU A 41 51.24 -21.35 -20.53
CA LEU A 41 52.26 -20.33 -20.75
C LEU A 41 53.36 -20.91 -21.60
N ALA A 42 53.60 -20.37 -22.79
CA ALA A 42 54.49 -20.92 -23.84
C ALA A 42 55.97 -21.00 -23.41
N ARG A 43 56.38 -20.17 -22.46
CA ARG A 43 57.74 -20.16 -21.92
C ARG A 43 57.70 -19.89 -20.41
N ARG A 44 58.47 -20.61 -19.65
CA ARG A 44 58.60 -20.32 -18.21
C ARG A 44 59.29 -18.99 -18.03
N ASP A 45 58.64 -18.09 -17.30
CA ASP A 45 59.07 -16.75 -16.96
C ASP A 45 58.58 -16.46 -15.53
N ALA A 46 59.53 -16.23 -14.63
CA ALA A 46 59.23 -16.06 -13.21
C ALA A 46 58.31 -14.86 -12.94
N ASP A 47 58.47 -13.78 -13.68
CA ASP A 47 57.64 -12.58 -13.54
C ASP A 47 56.21 -12.83 -14.07
N ALA A 48 56.12 -13.51 -15.23
CA ALA A 48 54.82 -13.90 -15.80
C ALA A 48 54.09 -14.90 -14.87
N GLU A 49 54.78 -15.89 -14.30
CA GLU A 49 54.21 -16.84 -13.36
C GLU A 49 53.69 -16.16 -12.09
N GLN A 50 54.37 -15.14 -11.55
CA GLN A 50 53.88 -14.34 -10.43
C GLN A 50 52.62 -13.54 -10.78
N ILE A 51 52.49 -13.02 -12.00
CA ILE A 51 51.31 -12.33 -12.47
C ILE A 51 50.12 -13.31 -12.53
N LEU A 52 50.32 -14.51 -13.07
CA LEU A 52 49.26 -15.53 -13.13
C LEU A 52 48.82 -15.97 -11.73
N LEU A 53 49.75 -16.11 -10.77
CA LEU A 53 49.38 -16.37 -9.36
C LEU A 53 48.54 -15.25 -8.75
N LYS A 54 48.86 -13.98 -9.02
CA LYS A 54 48.09 -12.83 -8.56
C LYS A 54 46.67 -12.81 -9.15
N GLN A 55 46.53 -13.33 -10.39
CA GLN A 55 45.21 -13.47 -11.03
C GLN A 55 44.48 -14.75 -10.58
N GLY A 56 44.97 -15.44 -9.56
CA GLY A 56 44.31 -16.61 -8.97
C GLY A 56 44.54 -17.95 -9.69
N LEU A 57 45.41 -18.01 -10.73
CA LEU A 57 45.76 -19.26 -11.34
C LEU A 57 46.78 -20.02 -10.47
N ILE A 58 46.68 -21.35 -10.50
CA ILE A 58 47.59 -22.26 -9.82
C ILE A 58 48.32 -23.09 -10.85
N ALA A 59 49.60 -23.32 -10.61
CA ALA A 59 50.38 -24.19 -11.48
C ALA A 59 49.86 -25.65 -11.41
N LEU A 60 49.63 -26.23 -12.54
CA LEU A 60 49.15 -27.59 -12.67
C LEU A 60 50.32 -28.52 -13.04
N ASP A 61 50.53 -29.58 -12.25
CA ASP A 61 51.53 -30.60 -12.58
C ASP A 61 51.10 -31.40 -13.85
N PRO A 62 51.87 -31.37 -14.93
CA PRO A 62 51.55 -32.09 -16.14
C PRO A 62 51.38 -33.61 -15.94
N ALA A 63 52.02 -34.16 -14.92
CA ALA A 63 51.90 -35.57 -14.55
C ALA A 63 50.49 -35.97 -14.07
N LEU A 64 49.68 -34.98 -13.66
CA LEU A 64 48.29 -35.18 -13.26
C LEU A 64 47.33 -35.26 -14.46
N LEU A 65 47.79 -34.94 -15.66
CA LEU A 65 47.02 -35.02 -16.90
C LEU A 65 47.61 -36.07 -17.81
N GLN A 66 46.78 -36.99 -18.23
CA GLN A 66 47.16 -38.00 -19.24
C GLN A 66 46.35 -37.76 -20.52
N TRP A 67 47.07 -37.71 -21.65
CA TRP A 67 46.47 -37.59 -22.95
C TRP A 67 46.64 -38.93 -23.70
N ARG A 68 45.53 -39.59 -24.08
CA ARG A 68 45.54 -40.90 -24.74
C ARG A 68 46.37 -41.98 -24.02
N GLY A 69 46.39 -41.93 -22.67
CA GLY A 69 47.16 -42.92 -21.89
C GLY A 69 48.65 -42.62 -21.68
N ALA A 70 49.14 -41.49 -22.18
CA ALA A 70 50.50 -41.01 -21.95
C ALA A 70 50.45 -39.63 -21.20
N PRO A 71 51.49 -39.30 -20.43
CA PRO A 71 51.62 -37.97 -19.86
C PRO A 71 51.59 -36.90 -20.96
N LEU A 72 50.94 -35.74 -20.65
CA LEU A 72 50.91 -34.63 -21.60
C LEU A 72 52.34 -34.10 -21.79
N ALA A 73 52.88 -34.19 -23.01
CA ALA A 73 54.22 -33.70 -23.32
C ALA A 73 54.16 -32.17 -23.50
N LEU A 74 54.89 -31.44 -22.67
CA LEU A 74 55.03 -29.99 -22.74
C LEU A 74 56.47 -29.67 -23.15
N GLY A 75 56.65 -29.06 -24.30
CA GLY A 75 57.98 -28.69 -24.86
C GLY A 75 58.62 -27.45 -24.18
N GLY A 76 58.52 -27.32 -22.84
CA GLY A 76 59.00 -26.16 -22.09
C GLY A 76 57.90 -25.21 -21.60
N GLU A 77 56.65 -25.53 -21.88
CA GLU A 77 55.47 -24.82 -21.46
C GLU A 77 55.12 -25.11 -19.98
N SER A 78 54.46 -24.18 -19.28
CA SER A 78 53.87 -24.43 -17.97
C SER A 78 52.34 -24.39 -18.05
N LEU A 79 51.72 -25.30 -17.32
CA LEU A 79 50.26 -25.42 -17.25
C LEU A 79 49.72 -24.75 -16.00
N TRP A 80 48.65 -24.04 -16.18
CA TRP A 80 47.96 -23.28 -15.13
C TRP A 80 46.46 -23.56 -15.14
N THR A 81 45.82 -23.56 -14.01
CA THR A 81 44.37 -23.70 -13.90
C THR A 81 43.83 -22.86 -12.75
N LEU A 82 42.50 -22.69 -12.67
CA LEU A 82 41.85 -22.08 -11.53
C LEU A 82 41.33 -23.14 -10.57
N VAL A 83 41.25 -22.83 -9.29
CA VAL A 83 40.74 -23.74 -8.25
C VAL A 83 39.34 -24.24 -8.58
N GLN A 84 38.54 -23.40 -9.22
CA GLN A 84 37.19 -23.76 -9.70
C GLN A 84 37.09 -23.41 -11.18
N GLU A 85 36.69 -24.38 -12.00
CA GLU A 85 36.55 -24.30 -13.46
C GLU A 85 35.67 -23.10 -13.87
N GLU A 86 34.61 -22.82 -13.10
CA GLU A 86 33.65 -21.76 -13.38
C GLU A 86 34.25 -20.34 -13.35
N PHE A 87 35.40 -20.15 -12.71
CA PHE A 87 36.10 -18.85 -12.68
C PHE A 87 36.88 -18.55 -13.96
N PHE A 88 37.07 -19.51 -14.86
CA PHE A 88 37.72 -19.24 -16.15
C PHE A 88 36.92 -18.22 -17.00
N GLY A 89 35.62 -18.16 -16.86
CA GLY A 89 34.82 -17.14 -17.52
C GLY A 89 35.12 -15.74 -16.98
N ASP A 90 35.35 -15.57 -15.65
CA ASP A 90 35.76 -14.32 -15.03
C ASP A 90 37.17 -13.94 -15.48
N PHE A 91 38.07 -14.88 -15.43
CA PHE A 91 39.42 -14.71 -15.90
C PHE A 91 39.48 -14.27 -17.37
N HIS A 92 38.71 -14.91 -18.23
CA HIS A 92 38.65 -14.57 -19.66
C HIS A 92 38.04 -13.15 -19.87
N ALA A 93 37.04 -12.78 -19.11
CA ALA A 93 36.34 -11.49 -19.29
C ALA A 93 37.07 -10.30 -18.64
N GLU A 94 37.75 -10.52 -17.53
CA GLU A 94 38.33 -9.44 -16.69
C GLU A 94 39.87 -9.45 -16.77
N ALA A 95 40.49 -10.59 -16.49
CA ALA A 95 41.94 -10.67 -16.42
C ALA A 95 42.64 -10.72 -17.80
N VAL A 96 42.03 -11.34 -18.82
CA VAL A 96 42.64 -11.40 -20.17
C VAL A 96 42.80 -10.00 -20.78
N PRO A 97 41.82 -9.08 -20.75
CA PRO A 97 42.03 -7.71 -21.21
C PRO A 97 43.15 -6.98 -20.45
N GLU A 98 43.26 -7.19 -19.12
CA GLU A 98 44.35 -6.60 -18.31
C GLU A 98 45.71 -7.13 -18.72
N LEU A 99 45.84 -8.45 -18.95
CA LEU A 99 47.06 -9.08 -19.44
C LEU A 99 47.43 -8.53 -20.82
N GLN A 100 46.45 -8.39 -21.72
CA GLN A 100 46.70 -7.81 -23.05
C GLN A 100 47.13 -6.34 -22.97
N ALA A 101 46.59 -5.54 -22.04
CA ALA A 101 47.04 -4.17 -21.79
C ALA A 101 48.48 -4.12 -21.24
N LEU A 102 48.93 -5.16 -20.54
CA LEU A 102 50.33 -5.34 -20.10
C LEU A 102 51.28 -5.87 -21.22
N GLY A 103 50.77 -6.02 -22.44
CA GLY A 103 51.55 -6.46 -23.62
C GLY A 103 51.62 -7.98 -23.80
N TRP A 104 50.80 -8.78 -23.06
CA TRP A 104 50.75 -10.21 -23.25
C TRP A 104 50.03 -10.59 -24.56
N GLN A 105 50.49 -11.64 -25.21
CA GLN A 105 49.71 -12.31 -26.25
C GLN A 105 48.85 -13.39 -25.63
N VAL A 106 47.52 -13.21 -25.70
CA VAL A 106 46.58 -14.20 -25.21
C VAL A 106 45.77 -14.79 -26.37
N THR A 107 45.89 -16.09 -26.58
CA THR A 107 45.15 -16.83 -27.60
C THR A 107 44.19 -17.80 -26.95
N THR A 108 43.01 -17.93 -27.56
CA THR A 108 41.97 -18.86 -27.09
C THR A 108 41.76 -19.92 -28.18
N GLU A 109 41.97 -21.19 -27.83
CA GLU A 109 41.78 -22.30 -28.79
C GLU A 109 40.30 -22.52 -29.11
N PRO A 110 39.98 -23.03 -30.32
CA PRO A 110 38.64 -23.49 -30.67
C PRO A 110 38.13 -24.54 -29.66
N GLY A 111 36.91 -24.34 -29.15
CA GLY A 111 36.32 -25.26 -28.15
C GLY A 111 36.52 -24.81 -26.69
N PHE A 112 37.15 -23.66 -26.44
CA PHE A 112 37.22 -23.09 -25.11
C PHE A 112 35.83 -22.89 -24.52
N ALA A 113 35.53 -23.52 -23.36
CA ALA A 113 34.18 -23.61 -22.80
C ALA A 113 33.64 -22.30 -22.17
N HIS A 114 34.54 -21.34 -21.93
CA HIS A 114 34.22 -20.14 -21.13
C HIS A 114 34.22 -18.85 -21.96
N HIS A 115 34.01 -18.96 -23.26
CA HIS A 115 33.81 -17.79 -24.12
C HIS A 115 32.59 -17.00 -23.66
N SER A 116 32.73 -15.68 -23.58
CA SER A 116 31.60 -14.78 -23.37
C SER A 116 30.87 -14.60 -24.70
N GLN A 117 29.54 -14.82 -24.69
CA GLN A 117 28.68 -14.65 -25.84
C GLN A 117 27.75 -13.46 -25.62
N PHE A 118 27.44 -12.70 -26.66
CA PHE A 118 26.50 -11.57 -26.57
C PHE A 118 25.07 -12.04 -26.78
N VAL A 119 24.15 -11.48 -25.97
CA VAL A 119 22.70 -11.69 -26.13
C VAL A 119 22.23 -10.88 -27.33
N SER A 120 21.64 -11.55 -28.32
CA SER A 120 21.13 -10.94 -29.55
C SER A 120 19.64 -10.60 -29.51
N GLY A 121 18.86 -11.27 -28.66
CA GLY A 121 17.42 -11.07 -28.57
C GLY A 121 16.83 -11.51 -27.23
N TRP A 122 15.59 -11.06 -26.96
CA TRP A 122 14.87 -11.33 -25.72
C TRP A 122 13.46 -11.81 -26.03
N GLN A 123 13.04 -12.88 -25.36
CA GLN A 123 11.73 -13.48 -25.56
C GLN A 123 10.99 -13.64 -24.23
N LEU A 124 9.71 -13.29 -24.21
CA LEU A 124 8.81 -13.53 -23.10
C LEU A 124 7.61 -14.34 -23.62
N GLY A 125 7.53 -15.59 -23.18
CA GLY A 125 6.42 -16.49 -23.53
C GLY A 125 5.34 -16.48 -22.45
N LEU A 126 4.07 -16.46 -22.88
CA LEU A 126 2.90 -16.55 -22.00
C LEU A 126 2.11 -17.80 -22.35
N THR A 127 1.96 -18.72 -21.41
CA THR A 127 1.13 -19.91 -21.52
C THR A 127 0.08 -19.92 -20.45
N GLU A 128 -1.16 -20.27 -20.79
CA GLU A 128 -2.23 -20.43 -19.78
C GLU A 128 -1.86 -21.57 -18.81
N ASP A 129 -1.97 -21.32 -17.51
CA ASP A 129 -1.81 -22.36 -16.49
C ASP A 129 -3.11 -23.16 -16.43
N ASN A 130 -3.16 -24.27 -17.19
CA ASN A 130 -4.26 -25.24 -17.17
C ASN A 130 -4.22 -26.07 -15.89
N ILE A 131 -4.38 -25.44 -14.73
CA ILE A 131 -4.64 -26.15 -13.49
C ILE A 131 -6.10 -26.62 -13.54
N GLU A 132 -6.28 -27.94 -13.68
CA GLU A 132 -7.57 -28.59 -13.48
C GLU A 132 -8.28 -28.02 -12.23
N ALA A 133 -9.47 -27.53 -12.50
CA ALA A 133 -10.55 -27.19 -11.59
C ALA A 133 -10.22 -27.14 -10.09
N ALA A 134 -9.91 -25.96 -9.58
CA ALA A 134 -10.25 -25.61 -8.22
C ALA A 134 -11.77 -25.83 -8.00
N PRO A 135 -12.21 -26.19 -6.78
CA PRO A 135 -13.57 -26.66 -6.52
C PRO A 135 -14.62 -25.69 -7.07
N LYS A 136 -15.57 -26.23 -7.83
CA LYS A 136 -16.68 -25.54 -8.48
C LYS A 136 -17.26 -24.43 -7.61
N PRO A 137 -17.22 -23.15 -8.03
CA PRO A 137 -18.03 -22.14 -7.37
C PRO A 137 -19.50 -22.53 -7.60
N SER A 138 -20.20 -22.74 -6.51
CA SER A 138 -21.62 -22.98 -6.52
C SER A 138 -22.33 -21.76 -7.13
N ARG A 139 -22.94 -21.96 -8.28
CA ARG A 139 -23.83 -21.10 -9.07
C ARG A 139 -23.18 -20.18 -10.10
N ARG A 140 -23.52 -20.50 -11.34
CA ARG A 140 -23.46 -19.62 -12.51
C ARG A 140 -24.15 -18.30 -12.19
N VAL A 141 -23.44 -17.21 -12.41
CA VAL A 141 -23.99 -15.87 -12.58
C VAL A 141 -23.82 -15.54 -14.05
N GLU A 142 -24.91 -15.64 -14.79
CA GLU A 142 -25.01 -15.16 -16.17
C GLU A 142 -24.98 -13.62 -16.13
N GLY A 143 -24.07 -13.00 -16.88
CA GLY A 143 -24.20 -11.58 -17.17
C GLY A 143 -22.97 -10.71 -17.07
N LEU A 144 -21.81 -11.21 -16.75
CA LEU A 144 -20.54 -10.54 -17.02
C LEU A 144 -19.63 -11.56 -17.70
N ALA A 145 -19.59 -11.47 -19.00
CA ALA A 145 -18.53 -12.09 -19.78
C ALA A 145 -17.26 -11.22 -19.80
N LEU A 146 -16.74 -10.83 -18.65
CA LEU A 146 -15.45 -11.34 -18.29
C LEU A 146 -15.76 -12.76 -17.82
N GLU A 147 -15.63 -13.74 -18.67
CA GLU A 147 -15.27 -15.07 -18.20
C GLU A 147 -14.24 -14.76 -17.14
N ARG A 148 -14.55 -15.05 -15.86
CA ARG A 148 -13.53 -15.14 -14.84
C ARG A 148 -12.64 -16.29 -15.31
N ARG A 149 -11.77 -16.00 -16.24
CA ARG A 149 -10.57 -16.77 -16.46
C ARG A 149 -9.78 -16.54 -15.20
N THR A 150 -10.00 -17.38 -14.20
CA THR A 150 -9.10 -17.58 -13.09
C THR A 150 -7.84 -18.23 -13.66
N GLY A 151 -7.30 -17.64 -14.75
CA GLY A 151 -6.11 -18.05 -15.42
C GLY A 151 -4.93 -17.34 -14.79
N ALA A 152 -4.03 -18.08 -14.19
CA ALA A 152 -2.67 -17.62 -14.06
C ALA A 152 -1.98 -17.92 -15.38
N TRP A 153 -1.20 -16.99 -15.89
CA TRP A 153 -0.31 -17.23 -17.04
C TRP A 153 1.07 -17.57 -16.50
N LEU A 154 1.64 -18.65 -17.02
CA LEU A 154 3.03 -19.01 -16.78
C LEU A 154 3.89 -18.19 -17.71
N VAL A 155 4.88 -17.51 -17.14
CA VAL A 155 5.83 -16.70 -17.89
C VAL A 155 7.11 -17.45 -18.02
N SER A 156 7.58 -17.65 -19.25
CA SER A 156 8.92 -18.09 -19.60
C SER A 156 9.74 -16.89 -20.05
N LEU A 157 10.95 -16.77 -19.51
CA LEU A 157 11.92 -15.75 -19.89
C LEU A 157 13.01 -16.39 -20.72
N GLY A 158 13.17 -15.94 -21.95
CA GLY A 158 14.18 -16.43 -22.89
C GLY A 158 15.14 -15.34 -23.34
N MET A 159 16.37 -15.75 -23.67
CA MET A 159 17.33 -14.91 -24.37
C MET A 159 17.87 -15.65 -25.59
N GLU A 160 18.12 -14.92 -26.66
CA GLU A 160 18.75 -15.49 -27.88
C GLU A 160 20.23 -15.26 -27.87
N VAL A 161 20.94 -16.35 -28.11
CA VAL A 161 22.41 -16.38 -28.26
C VAL A 161 22.76 -17.30 -29.41
N ASP A 162 23.44 -16.80 -30.42
CA ASP A 162 23.85 -17.55 -31.61
C ASP A 162 22.68 -18.34 -32.26
N GLY A 163 21.50 -17.71 -32.33
CA GLY A 163 20.29 -18.30 -32.93
C GLY A 163 19.60 -19.37 -32.06
N LYS A 164 20.02 -19.56 -30.81
CA LYS A 164 19.39 -20.48 -29.86
C LYS A 164 18.74 -19.71 -28.71
N THR A 165 17.53 -20.10 -28.36
CA THR A 165 16.84 -19.56 -27.19
C THR A 165 17.27 -20.31 -25.93
N LEU A 166 17.77 -19.59 -24.93
CA LEU A 166 18.18 -20.09 -23.63
C LEU A 166 17.24 -19.58 -22.54
N ASP A 167 17.01 -20.41 -21.51
CA ASP A 167 16.23 -19.98 -20.33
C ASP A 167 17.00 -18.94 -19.52
N LEU A 168 16.40 -17.76 -19.37
CA LEU A 168 16.99 -16.63 -18.66
C LEU A 168 16.77 -16.72 -17.14
N ALA A 169 15.77 -17.46 -16.65
CA ALA A 169 15.39 -17.48 -15.24
C ALA A 169 16.53 -17.89 -14.28
N PRO A 170 17.33 -18.95 -14.55
CA PRO A 170 18.46 -19.31 -13.69
C PRO A 170 19.56 -18.24 -13.65
N LEU A 171 19.78 -17.56 -14.78
CA LEU A 171 20.79 -16.50 -14.88
C LEU A 171 20.37 -15.26 -14.07
N ILE A 172 19.10 -14.89 -14.14
CA ILE A 172 18.54 -13.83 -13.29
C ILE A 172 18.65 -14.19 -11.82
N ALA A 173 18.34 -15.42 -11.43
CA ALA A 173 18.50 -15.88 -10.05
C ALA A 173 19.94 -15.72 -9.55
N ASN A 174 20.91 -16.05 -10.38
CA ASN A 174 22.35 -15.86 -10.08
C ASN A 174 22.70 -14.38 -9.98
N LEU A 175 22.25 -13.54 -10.92
CA LEU A 175 22.47 -12.09 -10.93
C LEU A 175 21.95 -11.45 -9.64
N LEU A 176 20.72 -11.74 -9.22
CA LEU A 176 20.07 -11.21 -8.02
C LEU A 176 20.81 -11.57 -6.72
N ARG A 177 21.51 -12.72 -6.69
CA ARG A 177 22.31 -13.10 -5.52
C ARG A 177 23.64 -12.37 -5.48
N ARG A 178 24.25 -12.21 -6.62
CA ARG A 178 25.60 -11.65 -6.75
C ARG A 178 25.61 -10.12 -6.65
N ASP A 179 24.61 -9.47 -7.23
CA ASP A 179 24.49 -8.02 -7.27
C ASP A 179 23.12 -7.58 -6.73
N LYS A 180 23.12 -7.14 -5.47
CA LYS A 180 21.90 -6.70 -4.77
C LYS A 180 21.27 -5.42 -5.33
N ARG A 181 22.00 -4.66 -6.17
CA ARG A 181 21.42 -3.49 -6.85
C ARG A 181 20.21 -3.87 -7.68
N TRP A 182 20.19 -5.06 -8.25
CA TRP A 182 19.08 -5.59 -9.03
C TRP A 182 17.84 -6.00 -8.21
N LEU A 183 17.88 -5.82 -6.87
CA LEU A 183 16.73 -5.98 -5.99
C LEU A 183 16.11 -4.64 -5.58
N ASP A 184 16.69 -3.51 -5.97
CA ASP A 184 16.25 -2.16 -5.62
C ASP A 184 15.92 -1.35 -6.89
N ALA A 185 14.66 -0.90 -7.00
CA ALA A 185 14.18 -0.18 -8.18
C ALA A 185 14.95 1.13 -8.47
N VAL A 186 15.44 1.82 -7.42
CA VAL A 186 16.22 3.06 -7.60
C VAL A 186 17.63 2.73 -8.08
N ALA A 187 18.24 1.70 -7.50
CA ALA A 187 19.56 1.26 -7.93
C ALA A 187 19.53 0.70 -9.36
N ILE A 188 18.47 -0.06 -9.75
CA ILE A 188 18.29 -0.51 -11.13
C ILE A 188 18.16 0.69 -12.08
N ALA A 189 17.34 1.68 -11.74
CA ALA A 189 17.18 2.87 -12.58
C ALA A 189 18.48 3.65 -12.78
N ALA A 190 19.37 3.64 -11.78
CA ALA A 190 20.68 4.32 -11.83
C ALA A 190 21.74 3.60 -12.67
N ILE A 191 21.51 2.35 -13.09
CA ILE A 191 22.41 1.63 -14.00
C ILE A 191 22.28 2.27 -15.39
N GLU A 192 23.40 2.57 -16.03
CA GLU A 192 23.42 3.10 -17.41
C GLU A 192 22.83 2.07 -18.39
N ASP A 193 22.08 2.56 -19.37
CA ASP A 193 21.33 1.69 -20.30
C ASP A 193 22.22 0.86 -21.24
N ASP A 194 23.41 1.37 -21.55
CA ASP A 194 24.43 0.75 -22.37
C ASP A 194 25.44 -0.09 -21.56
N ALA A 195 25.34 -0.05 -20.23
CA ALA A 195 26.20 -0.88 -19.39
C ALA A 195 26.09 -2.37 -19.72
N ILE A 196 27.23 -3.05 -19.75
CA ILE A 196 27.28 -4.48 -20.01
C ILE A 196 27.07 -5.25 -18.72
N VAL A 197 26.01 -6.05 -18.68
CA VAL A 197 25.67 -6.95 -17.58
C VAL A 197 26.13 -8.36 -17.90
N SER A 198 26.97 -8.91 -17.05
CA SER A 198 27.46 -10.29 -17.19
C SER A 198 26.50 -11.27 -16.50
N LEU A 199 25.82 -12.10 -17.27
CA LEU A 199 24.93 -13.18 -16.83
C LEU A 199 25.70 -14.49 -16.78
N ARG A 200 25.67 -15.20 -15.64
CA ARG A 200 26.38 -16.45 -15.43
C ARG A 200 25.41 -17.64 -15.44
N ALA A 201 25.63 -18.57 -16.37
CA ALA A 201 24.89 -19.82 -16.40
C ALA A 201 25.49 -20.87 -15.44
N PRO A 202 24.69 -21.84 -14.99
CA PRO A 202 25.23 -23.05 -14.38
C PRO A 202 26.24 -23.72 -15.31
N GLY A 203 27.43 -24.01 -14.80
CA GLY A 203 28.52 -24.60 -15.62
C GLY A 203 29.53 -23.57 -16.17
N GLY A 204 29.50 -22.30 -15.69
CA GLY A 204 30.55 -21.30 -15.91
C GLY A 204 30.43 -20.47 -17.19
N ARG A 205 29.47 -20.77 -18.07
CA ARG A 205 29.23 -19.96 -19.29
C ARG A 205 28.75 -18.57 -18.93
N ARG A 206 29.24 -17.59 -19.71
CA ARG A 206 28.89 -16.18 -19.52
C ARG A 206 28.24 -15.63 -20.76
N TYR A 207 27.26 -14.79 -20.50
CA TYR A 207 26.55 -14.05 -21.51
C TYR A 207 26.58 -12.55 -21.17
N HIS A 208 26.94 -11.74 -22.14
CA HIS A 208 26.96 -10.30 -22.03
C HIS A 208 25.70 -9.73 -22.62
N ALA A 209 25.01 -8.92 -21.82
CA ALA A 209 23.77 -8.28 -22.20
C ALA A 209 23.81 -6.78 -21.92
N GLN A 210 23.20 -5.98 -22.77
CA GLN A 210 22.95 -4.56 -22.45
C GLN A 210 21.98 -4.46 -21.28
N ALA A 211 22.20 -3.47 -20.41
CA ALA A 211 21.38 -3.28 -19.21
C ALA A 211 19.94 -2.88 -19.54
N ALA A 212 19.69 -2.06 -20.57
CA ALA A 212 18.36 -1.50 -20.85
C ALA A 212 17.23 -2.55 -20.92
N PRO A 213 17.31 -3.66 -21.69
CA PRO A 213 16.24 -4.65 -21.73
C PRO A 213 16.06 -5.39 -20.41
N LEU A 214 17.15 -5.64 -19.67
CA LEU A 214 17.11 -6.25 -18.35
C LEU A 214 16.44 -5.31 -17.33
N LYS A 215 16.78 -4.02 -17.35
CA LYS A 215 16.17 -2.99 -16.48
C LYS A 215 14.66 -2.96 -16.66
N ALA A 216 14.16 -2.90 -17.90
CA ALA A 216 12.74 -2.86 -18.21
C ALA A 216 12.00 -4.08 -17.61
N MET A 217 12.51 -5.29 -17.85
CA MET A 217 11.93 -6.52 -17.33
C MET A 217 12.04 -6.61 -15.80
N MET A 218 13.21 -6.26 -15.24
CA MET A 218 13.44 -6.33 -13.80
C MET A 218 12.52 -5.35 -13.03
N LEU A 219 12.39 -4.12 -13.50
CA LEU A 219 11.50 -3.13 -12.87
C LEU A 219 10.03 -3.56 -12.93
N ALA A 220 9.59 -4.09 -14.07
CA ALA A 220 8.20 -4.53 -14.24
C ALA A 220 7.86 -5.78 -13.40
N LEU A 221 8.80 -6.71 -13.19
CA LEU A 221 8.56 -8.00 -12.53
C LEU A 221 9.24 -8.14 -11.16
N LEU A 222 9.85 -7.08 -10.62
CA LEU A 222 10.71 -7.10 -9.44
C LEU A 222 10.08 -7.81 -8.22
N ASP A 223 8.80 -7.59 -7.98
CA ASP A 223 8.04 -8.19 -6.88
C ASP A 223 7.72 -9.68 -7.10
N LEU A 224 7.79 -10.15 -8.34
CA LEU A 224 7.55 -11.55 -8.71
C LEU A 224 8.85 -12.37 -8.79
N LEU A 225 10.00 -11.71 -8.98
CA LEU A 225 11.30 -12.35 -9.11
C LEU A 225 11.82 -12.82 -7.75
N LYS A 226 11.74 -14.13 -7.51
CA LYS A 226 12.24 -14.77 -6.29
C LYS A 226 13.42 -15.67 -6.65
N PRO A 227 14.66 -15.33 -6.24
CA PRO A 227 15.84 -16.10 -6.63
C PRO A 227 15.71 -17.60 -6.36
N ALA A 228 15.22 -17.98 -5.17
CA ALA A 228 15.08 -19.39 -4.78
C ALA A 228 14.01 -20.18 -5.56
N GLU A 229 13.01 -19.50 -6.15
CA GLU A 229 11.99 -20.14 -6.99
C GLU A 229 12.44 -20.23 -8.44
N LEU A 230 13.11 -19.18 -8.94
CA LEU A 230 13.71 -19.16 -10.28
C LEU A 230 14.78 -20.25 -10.47
N GLU A 231 15.62 -20.49 -9.44
CA GLU A 231 16.61 -21.57 -9.46
C GLU A 231 16.01 -22.97 -9.55
N LYS A 232 14.86 -23.16 -8.94
CA LYS A 232 14.13 -24.43 -8.99
C LYS A 232 13.37 -24.62 -10.31
N GLY A 233 13.56 -23.71 -11.28
CA GLY A 233 12.84 -23.73 -12.55
C GLY A 233 11.33 -23.51 -12.41
N LYS A 234 10.86 -22.91 -11.31
CA LYS A 234 9.45 -22.59 -11.17
C LYS A 234 9.10 -21.43 -12.07
N PRO A 235 8.10 -21.58 -12.94
CA PRO A 235 7.68 -20.50 -13.82
C PRO A 235 7.11 -19.34 -13.01
N LEU A 236 7.36 -18.12 -13.48
CA LEU A 236 6.69 -16.93 -12.96
C LEU A 236 5.21 -17.01 -13.30
N LYS A 237 4.35 -16.59 -12.37
CA LYS A 237 2.91 -16.56 -12.57
C LYS A 237 2.42 -15.12 -12.63
N LEU A 238 1.74 -14.77 -13.71
CA LEU A 238 0.99 -13.52 -13.87
C LEU A 238 -0.50 -13.79 -13.74
N ASN A 239 -1.22 -12.87 -13.16
CA ASN A 239 -2.68 -12.84 -13.18
C ASN A 239 -3.18 -11.80 -14.20
N GLU A 240 -4.49 -11.71 -14.42
CA GLU A 240 -5.08 -10.76 -15.36
C GLU A 240 -4.71 -9.28 -15.06
N TRP A 241 -4.47 -8.95 -13.78
CA TRP A 241 -4.12 -7.62 -13.32
C TRP A 241 -2.64 -7.27 -13.52
N ASP A 242 -1.81 -8.24 -13.87
CA ASP A 242 -0.40 -8.05 -14.19
C ASP A 242 -0.18 -7.78 -15.69
N ALA A 243 -1.25 -7.66 -16.46
CA ALA A 243 -1.21 -7.44 -17.91
C ALA A 243 -0.56 -6.10 -18.30
N ASP A 244 -0.63 -5.09 -17.45
CA ASP A 244 0.03 -3.79 -17.62
C ASP A 244 1.55 -3.92 -17.64
N ARG A 245 2.12 -4.86 -16.88
CA ARG A 245 3.56 -5.12 -16.79
C ARG A 245 4.16 -5.54 -18.11
N LEU A 246 3.42 -6.33 -18.89
CA LEU A 246 3.89 -6.78 -20.21
C LEU A 246 4.10 -5.60 -21.15
N ARG A 247 3.21 -4.62 -21.09
CA ARG A 247 3.33 -3.43 -21.90
C ARG A 247 4.46 -2.51 -21.41
N ILE A 248 4.64 -2.40 -20.09
CA ILE A 248 5.78 -1.65 -19.53
C ILE A 248 7.09 -2.25 -20.05
N ILE A 249 7.21 -3.59 -20.08
CA ILE A 249 8.38 -4.27 -20.63
C ILE A 249 8.54 -3.93 -22.12
N GLU A 250 7.46 -3.94 -22.89
CA GLU A 250 7.49 -3.66 -24.32
C GLU A 250 7.89 -2.19 -24.60
N ASP A 251 7.25 -1.24 -23.92
CA ASP A 251 7.48 0.20 -24.10
C ASP A 251 8.88 0.63 -23.60
N GLU A 252 9.27 0.26 -22.38
CA GLU A 252 10.54 0.64 -21.75
C GLU A 252 11.76 -0.02 -22.41
N SER A 253 11.59 -1.19 -23.04
CA SER A 253 12.64 -1.86 -23.76
C SER A 253 12.78 -1.41 -25.21
N LEU A 254 12.00 -0.44 -25.66
CA LEU A 254 11.95 0.01 -27.07
C LEU A 254 11.69 -1.14 -28.05
N GLY A 255 10.85 -2.10 -27.66
CA GLY A 255 10.50 -3.27 -28.49
C GLY A 255 11.57 -4.35 -28.58
N ARG A 256 12.62 -4.31 -27.77
CA ARG A 256 13.68 -5.35 -27.75
C ARG A 256 13.19 -6.69 -27.18
N TRP A 257 12.11 -6.69 -26.36
CA TRP A 257 11.46 -7.90 -25.91
C TRP A 257 10.37 -8.33 -26.89
N GLN A 258 10.48 -9.52 -27.40
CA GLN A 258 9.42 -10.17 -28.19
C GLN A 258 8.48 -10.92 -27.25
N ILE A 259 7.24 -10.41 -27.11
CA ILE A 259 6.24 -11.02 -26.23
C ILE A 259 5.29 -11.89 -27.07
N HIS A 260 5.35 -13.21 -26.83
CA HIS A 260 4.51 -14.20 -27.46
C HIS A 260 3.41 -14.68 -26.51
N GLY A 261 2.17 -14.88 -26.99
CA GLY A 261 1.07 -15.45 -26.21
C GLY A 261 -0.24 -14.68 -26.31
N ASP A 262 -1.07 -14.76 -25.27
CA ASP A 262 -2.47 -14.33 -25.28
C ASP A 262 -2.69 -12.86 -25.65
N ALA A 263 -3.35 -12.64 -26.80
CA ALA A 263 -3.72 -11.30 -27.27
C ALA A 263 -4.72 -10.59 -26.32
N GLY A 264 -5.54 -11.34 -25.60
CA GLY A 264 -6.52 -10.81 -24.63
C GLY A 264 -5.85 -10.16 -23.43
N LEU A 265 -4.79 -10.77 -22.92
CA LEU A 265 -3.99 -10.21 -21.82
C LEU A 265 -3.31 -8.90 -22.24
N LYS A 266 -2.76 -8.83 -23.45
CA LYS A 266 -2.18 -7.58 -23.99
C LYS A 266 -3.22 -6.47 -24.13
N ALA A 267 -4.45 -6.79 -24.59
CA ALA A 267 -5.54 -5.83 -24.69
C ALA A 267 -5.98 -5.30 -23.32
N LEU A 268 -6.00 -6.17 -22.30
CA LEU A 268 -6.28 -5.78 -20.91
C LEU A 268 -5.20 -4.85 -20.37
N GLY A 269 -3.92 -5.14 -20.60
CA GLY A 269 -2.80 -4.28 -20.19
C GLY A 269 -2.90 -2.86 -20.74
N ARG A 270 -3.31 -2.71 -22.01
CA ARG A 270 -3.56 -1.40 -22.62
C ARG A 270 -4.71 -0.64 -21.95
N ARG A 271 -5.74 -1.34 -21.47
CA ARG A 271 -6.87 -0.74 -20.75
C ARG A 271 -6.47 -0.28 -19.35
N LEU A 272 -5.72 -1.09 -18.62
CA LEU A 272 -5.26 -0.77 -17.27
C LEU A 272 -4.36 0.49 -17.24
N LEU A 273 -3.46 0.63 -18.20
CA LEU A 273 -2.57 1.79 -18.28
C LEU A 273 -3.29 3.10 -18.65
N LYS A 274 -4.38 3.02 -19.41
CA LYS A 274 -5.20 4.19 -19.74
C LYS A 274 -6.09 4.66 -18.58
N ALA A 275 -6.15 3.94 -17.47
CA ALA A 275 -7.04 4.21 -16.34
C ALA A 275 -6.87 5.58 -15.67
N GLY A 276 -5.77 6.28 -15.91
CA GLY A 276 -5.48 7.60 -15.34
C GLY A 276 -5.83 8.81 -16.20
N ALA A 277 -6.35 8.64 -17.43
CA ALA A 277 -6.61 9.73 -18.36
C ALA A 277 -8.09 9.77 -18.80
N PRO A 278 -9.01 10.24 -17.94
CA PRO A 278 -10.41 10.35 -18.31
C PRO A 278 -10.63 11.43 -19.40
N VAL A 279 -11.47 11.12 -20.37
CA VAL A 279 -11.97 12.12 -21.33
C VAL A 279 -12.93 13.06 -20.59
N ALA A 280 -12.90 14.36 -20.91
CA ALA A 280 -13.83 15.33 -20.34
C ALA A 280 -15.28 14.86 -20.47
N PHE A 281 -16.04 14.92 -19.39
CA PHE A 281 -17.42 14.50 -19.33
C PHE A 281 -18.31 15.68 -18.98
N ALA A 282 -19.31 15.95 -19.79
CA ALA A 282 -20.27 17.03 -19.55
C ALA A 282 -21.22 16.68 -18.38
N GLN A 283 -21.69 17.69 -17.67
CA GLN A 283 -22.69 17.48 -16.63
C GLN A 283 -23.96 16.88 -17.22
N PRO A 284 -24.47 15.76 -16.68
CA PRO A 284 -25.75 15.21 -17.10
C PRO A 284 -26.89 16.20 -16.83
N PRO A 285 -27.83 16.39 -17.77
CA PRO A 285 -28.97 17.26 -17.54
C PRO A 285 -29.88 16.71 -16.43
N GLY A 286 -30.62 17.60 -15.74
CA GLY A 286 -31.59 17.21 -14.72
C GLY A 286 -30.99 16.93 -13.34
N LEU A 287 -29.72 17.30 -13.08
CA LEU A 287 -29.18 17.38 -11.74
C LEU A 287 -29.68 18.67 -11.05
N GLY A 288 -30.04 18.57 -9.76
CA GLY A 288 -30.49 19.69 -8.94
C GLY A 288 -29.39 20.62 -8.44
N LEU A 289 -28.14 20.41 -8.89
CA LEU A 289 -27.00 21.28 -8.60
C LEU A 289 -26.05 21.32 -9.77
N GLN A 290 -25.24 22.39 -9.84
CA GLN A 290 -24.13 22.48 -10.78
C GLN A 290 -22.87 21.88 -10.15
N LEU A 291 -22.28 20.90 -10.81
CA LEU A 291 -21.02 20.28 -10.39
C LEU A 291 -19.86 21.23 -10.63
N ARG A 292 -18.95 21.28 -9.69
CA ARG A 292 -17.69 22.04 -9.79
C ARG A 292 -16.73 21.39 -10.78
N PRO A 293 -15.76 22.12 -11.36
CA PRO A 293 -14.83 21.54 -12.34
C PRO A 293 -14.15 20.25 -11.87
N TYR A 294 -13.66 20.21 -10.63
CA TYR A 294 -13.05 19.01 -10.07
C TYR A 294 -14.06 17.85 -9.88
N GLN A 295 -15.33 18.15 -9.57
CA GLN A 295 -16.38 17.12 -9.47
C GLN A 295 -16.75 16.56 -10.84
N LEU A 296 -16.74 17.39 -11.89
CA LEU A 296 -16.88 16.93 -13.28
C LEU A 296 -15.71 16.02 -13.69
N HIS A 297 -14.48 16.38 -13.32
CA HIS A 297 -13.33 15.49 -13.51
C HIS A 297 -13.49 14.17 -12.76
N GLY A 298 -14.01 14.20 -11.51
CA GLY A 298 -14.31 12.99 -10.75
C GLY A 298 -15.41 12.14 -11.42
N LEU A 299 -16.46 12.77 -11.94
CA LEU A 299 -17.50 12.09 -12.70
C LEU A 299 -16.95 11.46 -13.99
N ALA A 300 -16.09 12.17 -14.70
CA ALA A 300 -15.40 11.65 -15.88
C ALA A 300 -14.58 10.39 -15.55
N TRP A 301 -13.82 10.43 -14.45
CA TRP A 301 -13.06 9.29 -13.99
C TRP A 301 -13.94 8.10 -13.59
N LEU A 302 -15.06 8.32 -12.90
CA LEU A 302 -16.03 7.28 -12.56
C LEU A 302 -16.64 6.63 -13.81
N GLN A 303 -17.02 7.46 -14.82
CA GLN A 303 -17.53 6.97 -16.10
C GLN A 303 -16.47 6.16 -16.85
N TYR A 304 -15.24 6.62 -16.84
CA TYR A 304 -14.12 5.90 -17.44
C TYR A 304 -13.91 4.52 -16.79
N LEU A 305 -13.85 4.45 -15.45
CA LEU A 305 -13.72 3.16 -14.75
C LEU A 305 -14.85 2.20 -15.14
N ARG A 306 -16.09 2.69 -15.19
CA ARG A 306 -17.24 1.90 -15.62
C ARG A 306 -17.08 1.38 -17.05
N GLU A 307 -16.64 2.22 -17.99
CA GLU A 307 -16.40 1.84 -19.39
C GLU A 307 -15.35 0.74 -19.50
N GLN A 308 -14.30 0.86 -18.74
CA GLN A 308 -13.22 -0.11 -18.72
C GLN A 308 -13.52 -1.34 -17.85
N LYS A 309 -14.72 -1.42 -17.22
CA LYS A 309 -15.11 -2.47 -16.27
C LYS A 309 -14.12 -2.60 -15.09
N LEU A 310 -13.62 -1.48 -14.63
CA LEU A 310 -12.71 -1.35 -13.50
C LEU A 310 -13.47 -0.82 -12.27
N ALA A 311 -12.90 -1.01 -11.11
CA ALA A 311 -13.39 -0.43 -9.87
C ALA A 311 -12.41 0.63 -9.36
N GLY A 312 -12.83 1.45 -8.39
CA GLY A 312 -11.95 2.46 -7.84
C GLY A 312 -12.41 3.01 -6.49
N ILE A 313 -11.54 3.82 -5.92
CA ILE A 313 -11.70 4.48 -4.63
C ILE A 313 -11.71 5.98 -4.86
N LEU A 314 -12.85 6.63 -4.64
CA LEU A 314 -12.96 8.09 -4.61
C LEU A 314 -12.57 8.56 -3.21
N ALA A 315 -11.33 9.02 -3.09
CA ALA A 315 -10.66 9.33 -1.83
C ALA A 315 -10.51 10.85 -1.58
N ASP A 316 -11.34 11.67 -2.22
CA ASP A 316 -11.34 13.12 -2.02
C ASP A 316 -11.48 13.49 -0.55
N ASP A 317 -10.87 14.59 -0.15
CA ASP A 317 -11.02 15.15 1.18
C ASP A 317 -12.49 15.28 1.58
N MET A 318 -12.75 15.23 2.89
CA MET A 318 -14.10 15.35 3.40
C MET A 318 -14.70 16.73 3.10
N GLY A 319 -15.95 16.74 2.64
CA GLY A 319 -16.65 17.96 2.28
C GLY A 319 -16.50 18.38 0.81
N LEU A 320 -15.71 17.66 -0.01
CA LEU A 320 -15.59 17.90 -1.45
C LEU A 320 -16.73 17.30 -2.30
N GLY A 321 -17.75 16.74 -1.66
CA GLY A 321 -18.97 16.27 -2.36
C GLY A 321 -18.81 14.91 -3.04
N LYS A 322 -18.18 13.93 -2.39
CA LYS A 322 -18.13 12.54 -2.88
C LYS A 322 -19.51 11.96 -3.15
N THR A 323 -20.47 12.21 -2.25
CA THR A 323 -21.88 11.80 -2.42
C THR A 323 -22.49 12.39 -3.69
N ALA A 324 -22.24 13.68 -3.96
CA ALA A 324 -22.74 14.34 -5.16
C ALA A 324 -22.17 13.74 -6.45
N GLN A 325 -20.87 13.44 -6.47
CA GLN A 325 -20.22 12.79 -7.60
C GLN A 325 -20.77 11.36 -7.83
N ALA A 326 -20.97 10.59 -6.75
CA ALA A 326 -21.55 9.26 -6.83
C ALA A 326 -23.01 9.28 -7.30
N LEU A 327 -23.84 10.20 -6.82
CA LEU A 327 -25.23 10.38 -7.29
C LEU A 327 -25.28 10.83 -8.76
N ALA A 328 -24.41 11.77 -9.15
CA ALA A 328 -24.28 12.21 -10.53
C ALA A 328 -23.86 11.06 -11.45
N HIS A 329 -23.00 10.17 -10.98
CA HIS A 329 -22.59 8.96 -11.70
C HIS A 329 -23.79 8.01 -11.93
N VAL A 330 -24.56 7.69 -10.87
CA VAL A 330 -25.78 6.86 -11.00
C VAL A 330 -26.81 7.52 -11.92
N TRP A 331 -26.97 8.85 -11.81
CA TRP A 331 -27.86 9.60 -12.70
C TRP A 331 -27.43 9.54 -14.16
N ALA A 332 -26.14 9.68 -14.44
CA ALA A 332 -25.58 9.53 -15.78
C ALA A 332 -25.84 8.12 -16.35
N GLU A 333 -25.74 7.07 -15.55
CA GLU A 333 -26.08 5.70 -15.96
C GLU A 333 -27.57 5.57 -16.31
N LYS A 334 -28.45 6.21 -15.52
CA LYS A 334 -29.89 6.21 -15.81
C LYS A 334 -30.22 6.96 -17.10
N GLN A 335 -29.68 8.17 -17.27
CA GLN A 335 -29.90 8.99 -18.46
C GLN A 335 -29.42 8.30 -19.74
N ALA A 336 -28.37 7.55 -19.66
CA ALA A 336 -27.82 6.78 -20.78
C ALA A 336 -28.52 5.42 -21.01
N GLY A 337 -29.61 5.12 -20.27
CA GLY A 337 -30.34 3.88 -20.39
C GLY A 337 -29.61 2.62 -19.92
N ARG A 338 -28.50 2.78 -19.22
CA ARG A 338 -27.66 1.66 -18.75
C ARG A 338 -28.03 1.13 -17.37
N LEU A 339 -28.87 1.85 -16.60
CA LEU A 339 -29.31 1.46 -15.26
C LEU A 339 -30.51 0.48 -15.34
N ASP A 340 -30.32 -0.67 -15.95
CA ASP A 340 -31.30 -1.75 -16.06
C ASP A 340 -31.51 -2.55 -14.77
N ARG A 341 -30.59 -2.38 -13.81
CA ARG A 341 -30.60 -2.94 -12.45
C ARG A 341 -30.32 -1.83 -11.45
N PRO A 342 -30.85 -1.90 -10.22
CA PRO A 342 -30.62 -0.84 -9.24
C PRO A 342 -29.16 -0.74 -8.79
N ALA A 343 -28.74 0.44 -8.35
CA ALA A 343 -27.52 0.63 -7.59
C ALA A 343 -27.78 0.31 -6.11
N LEU A 344 -26.85 -0.40 -5.46
CA LEU A 344 -26.87 -0.65 -4.02
C LEU A 344 -25.83 0.26 -3.35
N VAL A 345 -26.28 1.12 -2.47
CA VAL A 345 -25.43 2.03 -1.70
C VAL A 345 -25.41 1.58 -0.24
N ILE A 346 -24.24 1.30 0.28
CA ILE A 346 -24.04 0.81 1.64
C ILE A 346 -23.34 1.90 2.45
N VAL A 347 -24.00 2.31 3.51
CA VAL A 347 -23.59 3.44 4.33
C VAL A 347 -23.58 3.10 5.82
N PRO A 348 -22.84 3.80 6.67
CA PRO A 348 -23.09 3.80 8.11
C PRO A 348 -24.54 4.23 8.42
N THR A 349 -25.12 3.68 9.47
CA THR A 349 -26.53 3.94 9.83
C THR A 349 -26.84 5.44 9.99
N SER A 350 -25.89 6.19 10.50
CA SER A 350 -26.02 7.65 10.68
C SER A 350 -26.10 8.46 9.37
N LEU A 351 -25.66 7.86 8.24
CA LEU A 351 -25.65 8.50 6.94
C LEU A 351 -26.90 8.23 6.09
N LEU A 352 -27.74 7.29 6.47
CA LEU A 352 -28.93 6.92 5.67
C LEU A 352 -29.81 8.13 5.35
N PHE A 353 -30.14 8.92 6.37
CA PHE A 353 -30.97 10.09 6.21
C PHE A 353 -30.30 11.16 5.33
N ASN A 354 -29.02 11.39 5.52
CA ASN A 354 -28.27 12.35 4.72
C ASN A 354 -28.25 11.93 3.22
N TRP A 355 -28.02 10.66 2.93
CA TRP A 355 -28.05 10.15 1.56
C TRP A 355 -29.43 10.30 0.91
N GLN A 356 -30.51 10.09 1.65
CA GLN A 356 -31.86 10.32 1.16
C GLN A 356 -32.10 11.80 0.79
N GLN A 357 -31.72 12.72 1.68
CA GLN A 357 -31.85 14.16 1.44
C GLN A 357 -30.97 14.62 0.27
N GLU A 358 -29.71 14.19 0.24
CA GLU A 358 -28.78 14.53 -0.85
C GLU A 358 -29.31 13.98 -2.20
N ALA A 359 -29.81 12.77 -2.24
CA ALA A 359 -30.36 12.18 -3.45
C ALA A 359 -31.59 12.96 -3.95
N ALA A 360 -32.50 13.33 -3.07
CA ALA A 360 -33.67 14.15 -3.41
C ALA A 360 -33.28 15.54 -3.93
N ARG A 361 -32.23 16.12 -3.38
CA ARG A 361 -31.72 17.45 -3.77
C ARG A 361 -30.92 17.41 -5.07
N ILE A 362 -30.02 16.40 -5.23
CA ILE A 362 -29.03 16.37 -6.32
C ILE A 362 -29.57 15.68 -7.56
N ALA A 363 -30.24 14.55 -7.40
CA ALA A 363 -30.76 13.74 -8.48
C ALA A 363 -32.24 13.38 -8.24
N PRO A 364 -33.17 14.37 -8.27
CA PRO A 364 -34.58 14.16 -7.92
C PRO A 364 -35.29 13.15 -8.82
N GLY A 365 -34.76 12.91 -10.00
CA GLY A 365 -35.29 11.90 -10.90
C GLY A 365 -34.93 10.45 -10.56
N LEU A 366 -34.13 10.20 -9.52
CA LEU A 366 -33.81 8.84 -9.06
C LEU A 366 -34.87 8.36 -8.04
N ARG A 367 -35.38 7.15 -8.27
CA ARG A 367 -36.27 6.46 -7.31
C ARG A 367 -35.42 5.79 -6.22
N VAL A 368 -35.23 6.48 -5.11
CA VAL A 368 -34.40 6.00 -3.99
C VAL A 368 -35.28 5.30 -2.96
N LYS A 369 -34.92 4.08 -2.60
CA LYS A 369 -35.57 3.28 -1.57
C LYS A 369 -34.58 2.88 -0.48
N THR A 370 -35.06 2.83 0.76
CA THR A 370 -34.23 2.48 1.92
C THR A 370 -34.56 1.07 2.39
N TRP A 371 -33.54 0.22 2.46
CA TRP A 371 -33.59 -1.09 3.09
C TRP A 371 -33.13 -0.99 4.54
N HIS A 372 -34.04 -0.57 5.42
CA HIS A 372 -33.78 -0.36 6.85
C HIS A 372 -35.08 -0.51 7.66
N GLY A 373 -34.97 -0.72 8.99
CA GLY A 373 -36.11 -0.93 9.86
C GLY A 373 -36.39 -2.42 10.17
N ALA A 374 -37.48 -2.72 10.85
CA ALA A 374 -37.87 -4.10 11.21
C ALA A 374 -38.66 -4.80 10.09
N ASP A 375 -39.55 -4.08 9.41
CA ASP A 375 -40.54 -4.62 8.47
C ASP A 375 -40.03 -4.60 7.02
N ARG A 376 -38.81 -5.14 6.78
CA ARG A 376 -38.21 -5.18 5.44
C ARG A 376 -38.77 -6.34 4.64
N THR A 377 -39.33 -6.06 3.46
CA THR A 377 -39.82 -7.05 2.53
C THR A 377 -39.18 -6.90 1.14
N PRO A 378 -38.90 -7.99 0.40
CA PRO A 378 -38.29 -7.92 -0.94
C PRO A 378 -39.10 -7.07 -1.93
N VAL A 379 -40.39 -6.93 -1.74
CA VAL A 379 -41.28 -6.11 -2.57
C VAL A 379 -40.88 -4.61 -2.51
N GLN A 380 -40.34 -4.16 -1.38
CA GLN A 380 -39.86 -2.79 -1.22
C GLN A 380 -38.70 -2.44 -2.17
N LEU A 381 -37.97 -3.42 -2.68
CA LEU A 381 -36.87 -3.24 -3.64
C LEU A 381 -37.34 -3.12 -5.09
N ALA A 382 -38.63 -3.38 -5.37
CA ALA A 382 -39.17 -3.31 -6.72
C ALA A 382 -39.21 -1.88 -7.24
N GLY A 383 -38.78 -1.67 -8.49
CA GLY A 383 -38.82 -0.36 -9.15
C GLY A 383 -37.86 0.70 -8.58
N ALA A 384 -36.92 0.35 -7.70
CA ALA A 384 -35.89 1.27 -7.22
C ALA A 384 -34.80 1.46 -8.28
N ASP A 385 -34.30 2.69 -8.42
CA ASP A 385 -33.07 2.98 -9.14
C ASP A 385 -31.85 2.90 -8.20
N VAL A 386 -32.08 3.28 -6.93
CA VAL A 386 -31.07 3.23 -5.86
C VAL A 386 -31.67 2.59 -4.61
N VAL A 387 -30.96 1.65 -4.01
CA VAL A 387 -31.30 1.05 -2.72
C VAL A 387 -30.22 1.46 -1.70
N LEU A 388 -30.65 2.12 -0.64
CA LEU A 388 -29.79 2.49 0.49
C LEU A 388 -29.90 1.45 1.59
N THR A 389 -28.76 0.96 2.11
CA THR A 389 -28.72 0.05 3.26
C THR A 389 -27.49 0.30 4.13
N THR A 390 -27.36 -0.45 5.22
CA THR A 390 -26.23 -0.32 6.16
C THR A 390 -25.34 -1.55 6.15
N TYR A 391 -24.06 -1.38 6.53
CA TYR A 391 -23.10 -2.48 6.65
C TYR A 391 -23.60 -3.64 7.52
N ASN A 392 -24.33 -3.32 8.61
CA ASN A 392 -24.88 -4.34 9.50
C ASN A 392 -26.01 -5.15 8.85
N LEU A 393 -26.80 -4.55 7.99
CA LEU A 393 -27.91 -5.22 7.31
C LEU A 393 -27.43 -6.10 6.16
N VAL A 394 -26.33 -5.75 5.52
CA VAL A 394 -25.78 -6.56 4.43
C VAL A 394 -25.51 -8.00 4.85
N TRP A 395 -24.89 -8.23 6.02
CA TRP A 395 -24.62 -9.60 6.47
C TRP A 395 -25.85 -10.29 7.09
N ARG A 396 -26.78 -9.51 7.68
CA ARG A 396 -28.04 -10.06 8.23
C ARG A 396 -28.99 -10.53 7.14
N ASP A 397 -29.15 -9.70 6.11
CA ASP A 397 -30.11 -9.92 5.03
C ASP A 397 -29.43 -10.39 3.74
N LEU A 398 -28.25 -11.00 3.87
CA LEU A 398 -27.43 -11.45 2.75
C LEU A 398 -28.18 -12.31 1.75
N ARG A 399 -29.06 -13.21 2.22
CA ARG A 399 -29.86 -14.09 1.35
C ARG A 399 -30.76 -13.29 0.40
N THR A 400 -31.38 -12.24 0.88
CA THR A 400 -32.25 -11.37 0.08
C THR A 400 -31.46 -10.51 -0.89
N LEU A 401 -30.36 -9.88 -0.40
CA LEU A 401 -29.57 -8.96 -1.17
C LEU A 401 -28.72 -9.68 -2.24
N SER A 402 -28.26 -10.90 -1.99
CA SER A 402 -27.49 -11.70 -2.94
C SER A 402 -28.38 -12.42 -3.99
N ALA A 403 -29.69 -12.52 -3.75
CA ALA A 403 -30.62 -13.03 -4.75
C ALA A 403 -30.90 -12.02 -5.89
N LYS A 404 -30.47 -10.77 -5.73
CA LYS A 404 -30.64 -9.67 -6.69
C LYS A 404 -29.31 -9.28 -7.31
N ALA A 405 -29.28 -9.11 -8.60
CA ALA A 405 -28.14 -8.57 -9.30
C ALA A 405 -28.19 -7.03 -9.27
N TRP A 406 -27.05 -6.40 -9.06
CA TRP A 406 -26.90 -4.96 -8.92
C TRP A 406 -26.14 -4.34 -10.11
N HIS A 407 -26.48 -3.12 -10.49
CA HIS A 407 -25.72 -2.40 -11.50
C HIS A 407 -24.42 -1.86 -10.92
N LEU A 408 -24.51 -1.22 -9.75
CA LEU A 408 -23.40 -0.57 -9.08
C LEU A 408 -23.46 -0.86 -7.57
N LEU A 409 -22.36 -1.24 -6.98
CA LEU A 409 -22.17 -1.36 -5.53
C LEU A 409 -21.32 -0.17 -5.07
N ILE A 410 -21.93 0.73 -4.30
CA ILE A 410 -21.24 1.90 -3.71
C ILE A 410 -21.07 1.67 -2.22
N LEU A 411 -19.86 1.79 -1.73
CA LEU A 411 -19.50 1.70 -0.32
C LEU A 411 -19.12 3.08 0.19
N ASP A 412 -19.95 3.70 1.00
CA ASP A 412 -19.61 4.98 1.62
C ASP A 412 -18.97 4.79 2.99
N GLU A 413 -17.99 5.63 3.34
CA GLU A 413 -17.11 5.45 4.49
C GLU A 413 -16.53 4.01 4.49
N ALA A 414 -15.90 3.64 3.38
CA ALA A 414 -15.45 2.27 3.09
C ALA A 414 -14.43 1.73 4.11
N GLN A 415 -13.82 2.58 4.93
CA GLN A 415 -13.03 2.15 6.08
C GLN A 415 -13.82 1.26 7.07
N ALA A 416 -15.15 1.27 7.01
CA ALA A 416 -15.98 0.34 7.80
C ALA A 416 -15.70 -1.14 7.48
N VAL A 417 -15.13 -1.46 6.33
CA VAL A 417 -14.81 -2.85 5.88
C VAL A 417 -13.31 -3.11 5.74
N LYS A 418 -12.47 -2.29 6.38
CA LYS A 418 -11.01 -2.43 6.40
C LYS A 418 -10.53 -3.80 6.95
N ASN A 419 -11.31 -4.45 7.79
CA ASN A 419 -11.03 -5.81 8.23
C ASN A 419 -11.70 -6.81 7.29
N ALA A 420 -10.89 -7.47 6.46
CA ALA A 420 -11.34 -8.48 5.49
C ALA A 420 -12.10 -9.65 6.12
N GLN A 421 -11.85 -9.96 7.39
CA GLN A 421 -12.49 -11.04 8.14
C GLN A 421 -13.82 -10.63 8.80
N ALA A 422 -14.15 -9.33 8.79
CA ALA A 422 -15.41 -8.84 9.33
C ALA A 422 -16.62 -9.47 8.61
N ARG A 423 -17.71 -9.69 9.34
CA ARG A 423 -18.94 -10.30 8.78
C ARG A 423 -19.46 -9.50 7.58
N ALA A 424 -19.45 -8.16 7.69
CA ALA A 424 -19.87 -7.29 6.61
C ALA A 424 -18.97 -7.44 5.36
N ALA A 425 -17.64 -7.42 5.51
CA ALA A 425 -16.71 -7.57 4.39
C ALA A 425 -16.86 -8.92 3.67
N ARG A 426 -17.06 -10.01 4.42
CA ARG A 426 -17.34 -11.33 3.84
C ARG A 426 -18.68 -11.39 3.11
N ALA A 427 -19.69 -10.72 3.64
CA ALA A 427 -21.00 -10.65 3.01
C ALA A 427 -20.98 -9.85 1.69
N LEU A 428 -20.29 -8.71 1.68
CA LEU A 428 -20.12 -7.87 0.51
C LEU A 428 -19.49 -8.61 -0.69
N ARG A 429 -18.49 -9.47 -0.45
CA ARG A 429 -17.87 -10.30 -1.49
C ARG A 429 -18.82 -11.30 -2.16
N ARG A 430 -19.99 -11.53 -1.58
CA ARG A 430 -21.02 -12.44 -2.10
C ARG A 430 -22.11 -11.72 -2.88
N LEU A 431 -22.12 -10.40 -2.89
CA LEU A 431 -23.05 -9.61 -3.69
C LEU A 431 -22.60 -9.60 -5.15
N ASP A 432 -23.55 -9.74 -6.06
CA ASP A 432 -23.30 -9.64 -7.49
C ASP A 432 -23.58 -8.22 -7.96
N ALA A 433 -22.55 -7.50 -8.35
CA ALA A 433 -22.65 -6.15 -8.93
C ALA A 433 -21.73 -6.03 -10.14
N ARG A 434 -22.19 -5.32 -11.19
CA ARG A 434 -21.39 -5.07 -12.40
C ARG A 434 -20.20 -4.16 -12.15
N HIS A 435 -20.39 -3.16 -11.29
CA HIS A 435 -19.38 -2.15 -10.97
C HIS A 435 -19.29 -1.94 -9.47
N HIS A 436 -18.09 -1.65 -9.00
CA HIS A 436 -17.82 -1.41 -7.59
C HIS A 436 -17.15 -0.05 -7.41
N LEU A 437 -17.58 0.70 -6.40
CA LEU A 437 -17.04 2.01 -6.06
C LEU A 437 -16.94 2.14 -4.54
N ALA A 438 -15.79 2.55 -4.04
CA ALA A 438 -15.62 2.92 -2.64
C ALA A 438 -15.48 4.45 -2.52
N LEU A 439 -16.16 5.01 -1.53
CA LEU A 439 -16.03 6.41 -1.12
C LEU A 439 -15.41 6.43 0.26
N THR A 440 -14.33 7.18 0.44
CA THR A 440 -13.68 7.35 1.75
C THR A 440 -12.90 8.65 1.77
N GLY A 441 -12.77 9.28 2.92
CA GLY A 441 -11.82 10.40 3.09
C GLY A 441 -10.42 9.93 3.47
N THR A 442 -10.30 8.64 3.90
CA THR A 442 -9.07 8.04 4.41
C THR A 442 -8.94 6.62 3.85
N PRO A 443 -8.34 6.45 2.65
CA PRO A 443 -8.21 5.13 2.02
C PRO A 443 -7.27 4.20 2.79
N LEU A 444 -6.38 4.76 3.60
CA LEU A 444 -5.44 4.06 4.47
C LEU A 444 -5.39 4.75 5.83
N GLU A 445 -5.72 4.05 6.91
CA GLU A 445 -5.69 4.61 8.27
C GLU A 445 -4.60 4.01 9.15
N ASN A 446 -4.44 2.67 9.16
CA ASN A 446 -3.59 2.01 10.14
C ASN A 446 -2.47 1.16 9.52
N HIS A 447 -2.74 0.45 8.44
CA HIS A 447 -1.76 -0.45 7.83
C HIS A 447 -2.16 -0.85 6.39
N LEU A 448 -1.19 -1.22 5.57
CA LEU A 448 -1.40 -1.64 4.17
C LEU A 448 -2.38 -2.81 4.00
N GLY A 449 -2.63 -3.60 5.04
CA GLY A 449 -3.65 -4.64 5.01
C GLY A 449 -5.08 -4.10 4.85
N GLU A 450 -5.34 -2.84 5.22
CA GLU A 450 -6.64 -2.17 4.98
C GLU A 450 -6.81 -1.85 3.49
N LEU A 451 -5.76 -1.34 2.87
CA LEU A 451 -5.71 -1.12 1.42
C LEU A 451 -5.94 -2.42 0.66
N TRP A 452 -5.25 -3.51 1.06
CA TRP A 452 -5.48 -4.83 0.50
C TRP A 452 -6.94 -5.27 0.63
N SER A 453 -7.56 -5.08 1.79
CA SER A 453 -8.96 -5.45 2.03
C SER A 453 -9.94 -4.73 1.12
N LEU A 454 -9.72 -3.43 0.88
CA LEU A 454 -10.53 -2.64 -0.04
C LEU A 454 -10.36 -3.11 -1.48
N PHE A 455 -9.13 -3.31 -1.95
CA PHE A 455 -8.89 -3.79 -3.31
C PHE A 455 -9.36 -5.23 -3.52
N ASP A 456 -9.24 -6.11 -2.52
CA ASP A 456 -9.76 -7.48 -2.58
C ASP A 456 -11.30 -7.53 -2.70
N LEU A 457 -11.98 -6.50 -2.18
CA LEU A 457 -13.43 -6.34 -2.34
C LEU A 457 -13.79 -5.72 -3.70
N LEU A 458 -13.07 -4.68 -4.13
CA LEU A 458 -13.34 -3.92 -5.35
C LEU A 458 -12.88 -4.67 -6.62
N MET A 459 -11.68 -5.21 -6.58
CA MET A 459 -10.98 -5.91 -7.67
C MET A 459 -10.29 -7.16 -7.13
N PRO A 460 -11.02 -8.28 -6.91
CA PRO A 460 -10.46 -9.49 -6.35
C PRO A 460 -9.23 -9.98 -7.13
N GLY A 461 -8.14 -10.27 -6.41
CA GLY A 461 -6.88 -10.74 -7.00
C GLY A 461 -5.91 -9.65 -7.47
N PHE A 462 -6.31 -8.38 -7.56
CA PHE A 462 -5.46 -7.27 -8.03
C PHE A 462 -4.15 -7.12 -7.24
N LEU A 463 -4.20 -7.26 -5.92
CA LEU A 463 -3.03 -7.22 -5.04
C LEU A 463 -2.59 -8.62 -4.55
N GLY A 464 -3.07 -9.68 -5.22
CA GLY A 464 -2.83 -11.06 -4.82
C GLY A 464 -3.61 -11.48 -3.57
N ASP A 465 -3.35 -12.69 -3.07
CA ASP A 465 -3.96 -13.16 -1.82
C ASP A 465 -3.34 -12.49 -0.58
N SER A 466 -4.06 -12.53 0.55
CA SER A 466 -3.67 -11.88 1.82
C SER A 466 -2.28 -12.30 2.33
N ARG A 467 -1.89 -13.57 2.16
CA ARG A 467 -0.60 -14.08 2.63
C ARG A 467 0.54 -13.59 1.74
N THR A 468 0.31 -13.63 0.43
CA THR A 468 1.24 -13.12 -0.59
C THR A 468 1.43 -11.61 -0.41
N PHE A 469 0.35 -10.84 -0.29
CA PHE A 469 0.41 -9.40 -0.03
C PHE A 469 1.18 -9.07 1.27
N ALA A 470 0.88 -9.79 2.36
CA ALA A 470 1.57 -9.57 3.63
C ALA A 470 3.07 -9.86 3.55
N ARG A 471 3.48 -10.88 2.77
CA ARG A 471 4.89 -11.27 2.61
C ARG A 471 5.66 -10.32 1.69
N HIS A 472 5.07 -9.92 0.55
CA HIS A 472 5.77 -9.22 -0.51
C HIS A 472 5.67 -7.70 -0.42
N TRP A 473 4.57 -7.19 0.16
CA TRP A 473 4.31 -5.76 0.25
C TRP A 473 4.31 -5.26 1.71
N ARG A 474 3.38 -5.79 2.52
CA ARG A 474 3.12 -5.24 3.85
C ARG A 474 4.34 -5.32 4.77
N LYS A 475 4.90 -6.50 5.02
CA LYS A 475 6.03 -6.67 5.94
C LYS A 475 7.29 -5.94 5.48
N PRO A 476 7.72 -6.03 4.20
CA PRO A 476 8.86 -5.27 3.73
C PRO A 476 8.67 -3.75 3.89
N ILE A 477 7.51 -3.22 3.55
CA ILE A 477 7.25 -1.77 3.62
C ILE A 477 7.11 -1.30 5.08
N GLU A 478 6.25 -1.95 5.89
CA GLU A 478 5.94 -1.51 7.25
C GLU A 478 7.04 -1.81 8.26
N ILE A 479 7.72 -2.97 8.14
CA ILE A 479 8.74 -3.41 9.10
C ILE A 479 10.14 -3.01 8.63
N ASN A 480 10.49 -3.32 7.37
CA ASN A 480 11.84 -3.14 6.85
C ASN A 480 12.04 -1.75 6.23
N ARG A 481 10.99 -0.91 6.15
CA ARG A 481 10.99 0.43 5.55
C ARG A 481 11.51 0.43 4.10
N ASP A 482 11.08 -0.57 3.32
CA ASP A 482 11.45 -0.75 1.91
C ASP A 482 10.78 0.33 1.03
N GLY A 483 11.42 1.47 0.91
CA GLY A 483 10.94 2.62 0.13
C GLY A 483 10.71 2.32 -1.36
N PRO A 484 11.62 1.61 -2.07
CA PRO A 484 11.40 1.17 -3.44
C PRO A 484 10.10 0.38 -3.63
N ARG A 485 9.82 -0.58 -2.76
CA ARG A 485 8.56 -1.34 -2.79
C ARG A 485 7.34 -0.49 -2.50
N ALA A 486 7.45 0.47 -1.60
CA ALA A 486 6.36 1.42 -1.34
C ALA A 486 6.01 2.21 -2.60
N ARG A 487 7.01 2.70 -3.34
CA ARG A 487 6.80 3.41 -4.62
C ARG A 487 6.16 2.52 -5.69
N LEU A 488 6.61 1.27 -5.81
CA LEU A 488 6.01 0.31 -6.75
C LEU A 488 4.54 0.02 -6.42
N LEU A 489 4.21 -0.19 -5.13
CA LEU A 489 2.83 -0.39 -4.70
C LEU A 489 1.99 0.86 -4.97
N ALA A 490 2.50 2.04 -4.64
CA ALA A 490 1.83 3.32 -4.89
C ALA A 490 1.56 3.53 -6.38
N ALA A 491 2.53 3.29 -7.26
CA ALA A 491 2.35 3.36 -8.70
C ALA A 491 1.27 2.40 -9.20
N ARG A 492 1.20 1.17 -8.65
CA ARG A 492 0.21 0.15 -9.02
C ARG A 492 -1.21 0.53 -8.63
N VAL A 493 -1.42 1.12 -7.45
CA VAL A 493 -2.78 1.46 -6.95
C VAL A 493 -3.26 2.84 -7.39
N ARG A 494 -2.35 3.77 -7.69
CA ARG A 494 -2.63 5.16 -8.03
C ARG A 494 -3.70 5.36 -9.12
N PRO A 495 -3.75 4.59 -10.21
CA PRO A 495 -4.78 4.76 -11.25
C PRO A 495 -6.21 4.52 -10.75
N PHE A 496 -6.36 3.75 -9.68
CA PHE A 496 -7.64 3.33 -9.11
C PHE A 496 -8.04 4.12 -7.85
N ILE A 497 -7.26 5.12 -7.48
CA ILE A 497 -7.53 6.01 -6.33
C ILE A 497 -7.52 7.44 -6.82
N LEU A 498 -8.67 8.10 -6.77
CA LEU A 498 -8.76 9.53 -7.04
C LEU A 498 -8.83 10.27 -5.70
N ARG A 499 -7.77 10.99 -5.37
CA ARG A 499 -7.66 11.80 -4.15
C ARG A 499 -7.30 13.23 -4.51
N ARG A 500 -8.07 14.18 -3.96
CA ARG A 500 -7.83 15.63 -4.09
C ARG A 500 -7.97 16.27 -2.73
N LEU A 501 -7.09 17.21 -2.45
CA LEU A 501 -7.09 17.95 -1.20
C LEU A 501 -7.98 19.21 -1.33
N LYS A 502 -8.59 19.63 -0.24
CA LYS A 502 -9.39 20.87 -0.19
C LYS A 502 -8.57 22.09 -0.60
N THR A 503 -7.32 22.15 -0.17
CA THR A 503 -6.39 23.23 -0.49
C THR A 503 -6.10 23.37 -1.97
N GLU A 504 -6.25 22.29 -2.73
CA GLU A 504 -5.97 22.27 -4.18
C GLU A 504 -7.20 22.67 -5.02
N VAL A 505 -8.41 22.24 -4.59
CA VAL A 505 -9.59 22.27 -5.48
C VAL A 505 -10.74 23.15 -4.96
N ALA A 506 -10.71 23.59 -3.71
CA ALA A 506 -11.77 24.40 -3.09
C ALA A 506 -11.18 25.66 -2.48
N THR A 507 -10.48 26.43 -3.31
CA THR A 507 -9.78 27.68 -2.92
C THR A 507 -10.71 28.79 -2.42
N GLU A 508 -12.03 28.68 -2.70
CA GLU A 508 -13.06 29.60 -2.20
C GLU A 508 -13.51 29.31 -0.76
N LEU A 509 -13.08 28.19 -0.17
CA LEU A 509 -13.41 27.93 1.24
C LEU A 509 -12.71 28.94 2.15
N PRO A 510 -13.40 29.48 3.16
CA PRO A 510 -12.78 30.34 4.16
C PRO A 510 -11.63 29.63 4.87
N PRO A 511 -10.66 30.35 5.44
CA PRO A 511 -9.54 29.76 6.13
C PRO A 511 -9.99 28.90 7.32
N LEU A 512 -9.26 27.79 7.54
CA LEU A 512 -9.35 26.93 8.71
C LEU A 512 -8.13 27.24 9.60
N THR A 513 -8.39 27.64 10.86
CA THR A 513 -7.34 27.91 11.84
C THR A 513 -7.42 26.89 12.96
N GLU A 514 -6.37 26.09 13.14
CA GLU A 514 -6.28 25.11 14.22
C GLU A 514 -5.43 25.67 15.35
N LEU A 515 -5.93 25.60 16.59
CA LEU A 515 -5.33 26.16 17.78
C LEU A 515 -5.27 25.08 18.87
N VAL A 516 -4.07 24.75 19.32
CA VAL A 516 -3.87 23.90 20.50
C VAL A 516 -3.87 24.78 21.74
N LYS A 517 -4.91 24.67 22.55
CA LYS A 517 -5.01 25.36 23.84
C LYS A 517 -4.54 24.44 24.95
N ARG A 518 -3.37 24.76 25.48
CA ARG A 518 -2.82 24.09 26.66
C ARG A 518 -3.52 24.59 27.91
N VAL A 519 -4.02 23.66 28.71
CA VAL A 519 -4.72 23.93 29.96
C VAL A 519 -3.95 23.28 31.09
N PRO A 520 -3.36 24.03 32.03
CA PRO A 520 -2.58 23.47 33.12
C PRO A 520 -3.46 22.69 34.09
N LEU A 521 -3.00 21.51 34.52
CA LEU A 521 -3.60 20.76 35.62
C LEU A 521 -3.07 21.36 36.94
N VAL A 522 -3.98 21.74 37.86
CA VAL A 522 -3.61 22.35 39.13
C VAL A 522 -4.26 21.63 40.32
N GLY A 523 -3.76 21.88 41.51
CA GLY A 523 -4.35 21.42 42.78
C GLY A 523 -4.57 19.90 42.85
N GLN A 524 -5.76 19.51 43.30
CA GLN A 524 -6.13 18.10 43.48
C GLN A 524 -6.22 17.32 42.17
N GLN A 525 -6.60 17.98 41.05
CA GLN A 525 -6.61 17.34 39.73
C GLN A 525 -5.22 16.95 39.29
N LYS A 526 -4.18 17.80 39.50
CA LYS A 526 -2.75 17.46 39.23
C LYS A 526 -2.31 16.28 40.10
N GLN A 527 -2.62 16.29 41.39
CA GLN A 527 -2.24 15.19 42.31
C GLN A 527 -2.89 13.87 41.92
N LEU A 528 -4.18 13.89 41.55
CA LEU A 528 -4.88 12.69 41.09
C LEU A 528 -4.28 12.16 39.80
N TYR A 529 -3.97 13.04 38.84
CA TYR A 529 -3.33 12.66 37.59
C TYR A 529 -2.00 11.94 37.85
N GLU A 530 -1.12 12.51 38.69
CA GLU A 530 0.16 11.93 39.02
C GLU A 530 0.01 10.58 39.77
N SER A 531 -0.96 10.46 40.66
CA SER A 531 -1.23 9.19 41.36
C SER A 531 -1.64 8.08 40.36
N VAL A 532 -2.53 8.39 39.44
CA VAL A 532 -2.95 7.44 38.38
C VAL A 532 -1.80 7.14 37.42
N ARG A 533 -0.96 8.14 37.09
CA ARG A 533 0.20 7.98 36.22
C ARG A 533 1.24 7.04 36.84
N VAL A 534 1.59 7.22 38.11
CA VAL A 534 2.54 6.37 38.83
C VAL A 534 2.03 4.91 38.86
N ALA A 535 0.75 4.72 39.16
CA ALA A 535 0.14 3.41 39.15
C ALA A 535 0.20 2.74 37.75
N ALA A 536 -0.07 3.53 36.69
CA ALA A 536 0.02 3.08 35.31
C ALA A 536 1.47 2.72 34.92
N ASP A 537 2.46 3.55 35.25
CA ASP A 537 3.88 3.31 34.98
C ASP A 537 4.37 2.03 35.68
N HIS A 538 4.06 1.84 36.97
CA HIS A 538 4.37 0.61 37.67
C HIS A 538 3.77 -0.63 37.05
N MET A 539 2.53 -0.55 36.59
CA MET A 539 1.86 -1.64 35.90
C MET A 539 2.53 -1.97 34.56
N VAL A 540 2.83 -0.95 33.74
CA VAL A 540 3.49 -1.12 32.44
C VAL A 540 4.89 -1.71 32.61
N ARG A 541 5.69 -1.20 33.56
CA ARG A 541 7.03 -1.76 33.84
C ARG A 541 6.97 -3.22 34.28
N ARG A 542 6.00 -3.60 35.12
CA ARG A 542 5.78 -4.99 35.53
C ARG A 542 5.44 -5.90 34.35
N ILE A 543 4.59 -5.43 33.42
CA ILE A 543 4.24 -6.15 32.20
C ILE A 543 5.45 -6.36 31.30
N LEU A 544 6.24 -5.29 31.08
CA LEU A 544 7.45 -5.35 30.25
C LEU A 544 8.51 -6.30 30.81
N GLN A 545 8.63 -6.41 32.14
CA GLN A 545 9.61 -7.29 32.81
C GLN A 545 9.23 -8.76 32.81
N LYS A 546 7.92 -9.12 32.85
CA LYS A 546 7.48 -10.51 33.02
C LYS A 546 7.31 -11.30 31.73
N ASP A 547 6.53 -10.79 30.77
CA ASP A 547 6.03 -11.64 29.65
C ASP A 547 6.01 -10.92 28.29
N GLY A 548 6.46 -9.66 28.24
CA GLY A 548 6.25 -8.85 27.05
C GLY A 548 4.76 -8.53 26.79
N PHE A 549 4.44 -8.04 25.58
CA PHE A 549 3.07 -7.68 25.22
C PHE A 549 2.23 -8.91 24.84
N THR A 550 1.42 -9.40 25.77
CA THR A 550 0.33 -10.32 25.47
C THR A 550 -0.95 -9.54 25.12
N PRO A 551 -1.95 -10.15 24.46
CA PRO A 551 -3.24 -9.49 24.21
C PRO A 551 -3.93 -8.99 25.49
N THR A 552 -3.81 -9.75 26.58
CA THR A 552 -4.40 -9.40 27.89
C THR A 552 -3.69 -8.23 28.54
N SER A 553 -2.34 -8.22 28.52
CA SER A 553 -1.55 -7.12 29.07
C SER A 553 -1.76 -5.80 28.29
N LEU A 554 -1.98 -5.90 26.99
CA LEU A 554 -2.30 -4.73 26.17
C LEU A 554 -3.63 -4.07 26.57
N ILE A 555 -4.66 -4.86 26.92
CA ILE A 555 -5.93 -4.32 27.41
C ILE A 555 -5.72 -3.54 28.70
N SER A 556 -4.91 -4.06 29.62
CA SER A 556 -4.62 -3.36 30.89
C SER A 556 -3.87 -2.04 30.69
N VAL A 557 -2.92 -2.00 29.73
CA VAL A 557 -2.22 -0.77 29.37
C VAL A 557 -3.20 0.26 28.79
N LEU A 558 -4.09 -0.15 27.88
CA LEU A 558 -5.09 0.72 27.28
C LEU A 558 -6.08 1.27 28.33
N ASP A 559 -6.48 0.45 29.31
CA ASP A 559 -7.34 0.89 30.44
C ASP A 559 -6.66 1.95 31.30
N ALA A 560 -5.38 1.77 31.60
CA ALA A 560 -4.61 2.76 32.35
C ALA A 560 -4.49 4.09 31.60
N MET A 561 -4.22 4.03 30.30
CA MET A 561 -4.19 5.25 29.45
C MET A 561 -5.56 5.91 29.34
N LEU A 562 -6.64 5.14 29.32
CA LEU A 562 -8.01 5.66 29.33
C LEU A 562 -8.28 6.42 30.64
N LYS A 563 -7.90 5.87 31.79
CA LYS A 563 -8.06 6.53 33.10
C LYS A 563 -7.30 7.85 33.18
N LEU A 564 -6.05 7.88 32.69
CA LEU A 564 -5.27 9.13 32.61
C LEU A 564 -5.99 10.20 31.79
N ARG A 565 -6.55 9.84 30.64
CA ARG A 565 -7.28 10.77 29.78
C ARG A 565 -8.60 11.23 30.41
N GLN A 566 -9.28 10.36 31.18
CA GLN A 566 -10.45 10.73 31.95
C GLN A 566 -10.13 11.82 32.98
N VAL A 567 -9.04 11.65 33.74
CA VAL A 567 -8.58 12.65 34.72
C VAL A 567 -8.20 13.97 34.03
N CYS A 568 -7.58 13.95 32.84
CA CYS A 568 -7.30 15.16 32.06
C CYS A 568 -8.57 15.92 31.65
N CYS A 569 -9.67 15.22 31.36
CA CYS A 569 -10.94 15.83 31.01
C CYS A 569 -11.66 16.41 32.23
N ASP A 570 -12.01 15.53 33.17
CA ASP A 570 -12.63 15.86 34.44
C ASP A 570 -12.42 14.70 35.43
N PRO A 571 -11.97 14.97 36.66
CA PRO A 571 -11.75 13.95 37.67
C PRO A 571 -12.93 13.02 37.94
N ARG A 572 -14.16 13.53 37.81
CA ARG A 572 -15.41 12.79 38.03
C ARG A 572 -15.70 11.68 37.02
N LEU A 573 -14.98 11.68 35.92
CA LEU A 573 -15.04 10.56 34.92
C LEU A 573 -14.35 9.29 35.44
N LEU A 574 -13.51 9.42 36.47
CA LEU A 574 -12.83 8.27 37.08
C LEU A 574 -13.72 7.61 38.14
N LYS A 575 -14.26 6.44 37.82
CA LYS A 575 -15.18 5.72 38.74
C LYS A 575 -14.45 5.20 39.98
N GLY A 576 -15.10 5.27 41.15
CA GLY A 576 -14.59 4.70 42.40
C GLY A 576 -13.59 5.58 43.15
N VAL A 577 -13.49 6.83 42.82
CA VAL A 577 -12.71 7.84 43.56
C VAL A 577 -13.67 8.88 44.10
N ASP A 578 -13.72 9.02 45.43
CA ASP A 578 -14.50 10.08 46.07
C ASP A 578 -13.78 11.42 45.89
N MET A 579 -14.45 12.37 45.24
CA MET A 579 -13.91 13.67 44.94
C MET A 579 -14.39 14.72 45.96
N ALA A 580 -13.44 15.53 46.40
CA ALA A 580 -13.83 16.70 47.20
C ALA A 580 -14.66 17.68 46.35
N PRO A 581 -15.68 18.38 46.94
CA PRO A 581 -16.52 19.32 46.20
C PRO A 581 -15.75 20.44 45.48
N HIS A 582 -14.57 20.75 45.94
CA HIS A 582 -13.73 21.85 45.45
C HIS A 582 -12.55 21.36 44.58
N THR A 583 -12.60 20.13 44.08
CA THR A 583 -11.57 19.62 43.14
C THR A 583 -11.60 20.45 41.87
N GLU A 584 -10.44 20.90 41.43
CA GLU A 584 -10.24 21.69 40.22
C GLU A 584 -10.59 20.85 38.98
N ARG A 585 -11.13 21.53 37.94
CA ARG A 585 -11.63 20.90 36.70
C ARG A 585 -11.20 21.75 35.52
N ALA A 586 -9.90 21.78 35.27
CA ALA A 586 -9.25 22.75 34.41
C ALA A 586 -9.93 22.97 33.06
N LYS A 587 -10.30 21.90 32.34
CA LYS A 587 -10.97 22.03 31.02
C LYS A 587 -12.40 22.50 31.13
N LEU A 588 -13.14 22.05 32.13
CA LEU A 588 -14.52 22.47 32.35
C LEU A 588 -14.59 23.94 32.78
N GLU A 589 -13.66 24.41 33.63
CA GLU A 589 -13.50 25.80 34.02
C GLU A 589 -13.19 26.68 32.82
N TRP A 590 -12.27 26.23 31.95
CA TRP A 590 -11.98 26.93 30.72
C TRP A 590 -13.21 27.03 29.81
N LEU A 591 -13.98 25.96 29.66
CA LEU A 591 -15.22 25.97 28.88
C LEU A 591 -16.29 26.88 29.49
N ARG A 592 -16.42 26.90 30.82
CA ARG A 592 -17.35 27.74 31.53
C ARG A 592 -17.04 29.23 31.35
N GLU A 593 -15.78 29.59 31.29
CA GLU A 593 -15.33 30.97 31.06
C GLU A 593 -15.50 31.38 29.59
N HIS A 594 -15.06 30.56 28.63
CA HIS A 594 -14.94 30.99 27.25
C HIS A 594 -16.18 30.71 26.38
N LEU A 595 -17.00 29.68 26.67
CA LEU A 595 -18.17 29.37 25.84
C LEU A 595 -19.21 30.53 25.84
N PRO A 596 -19.55 31.15 26.97
CA PRO A 596 -20.41 32.30 26.95
C PRO A 596 -19.87 33.48 26.13
N ASP A 597 -18.57 33.73 26.20
CA ASP A 597 -17.90 34.78 25.44
C ASP A 597 -17.98 34.56 23.93
N PHE A 598 -17.72 33.33 23.48
CA PHE A 598 -17.88 32.99 22.07
C PHE A 598 -19.32 33.15 21.60
N VAL A 599 -20.32 32.78 22.43
CA VAL A 599 -21.72 32.94 22.10
C VAL A 599 -22.12 34.43 22.07
N ALA A 600 -21.60 35.23 22.99
CA ALA A 600 -21.82 36.69 23.01
C ALA A 600 -21.24 37.38 21.77
N GLN A 601 -20.13 36.86 21.22
CA GLN A 601 -19.55 37.30 19.95
C GLN A 601 -20.35 36.85 18.72
N GLY A 602 -21.46 36.14 18.89
CA GLY A 602 -22.32 35.64 17.80
C GLY A 602 -21.82 34.37 17.14
N ARG A 603 -20.77 33.70 17.68
CA ARG A 603 -20.24 32.47 17.15
C ARG A 603 -21.17 31.28 17.36
N ARG A 604 -21.05 30.29 16.48
CA ARG A 604 -21.76 29.01 16.52
C ARG A 604 -20.80 27.88 16.75
N LEU A 605 -21.01 27.13 17.84
CA LEU A 605 -20.01 26.20 18.34
C LEU A 605 -20.45 24.76 18.23
N LEU A 606 -19.49 23.92 17.79
CA LEU A 606 -19.53 22.45 17.91
C LEU A 606 -18.55 22.05 18.99
N VAL A 607 -19.03 21.41 20.05
CA VAL A 607 -18.18 20.92 21.14
C VAL A 607 -18.17 19.41 21.09
N PHE A 608 -16.99 18.82 20.84
CA PHE A 608 -16.81 17.40 20.72
C PHE A 608 -16.05 16.80 21.90
N SER A 609 -16.55 15.67 22.41
CA SER A 609 -15.81 14.80 23.32
C SER A 609 -16.04 13.32 22.98
N GLN A 610 -15.06 12.48 23.28
CA GLN A 610 -15.25 11.02 23.23
C GLN A 610 -16.08 10.51 24.42
N PHE A 611 -16.02 11.23 25.56
CA PHE A 611 -16.73 10.87 26.77
C PHE A 611 -18.11 11.52 26.78
N THR A 612 -19.16 10.71 26.71
CA THR A 612 -20.56 11.22 26.80
C THR A 612 -20.83 11.84 28.15
N GLU A 613 -20.26 11.29 29.21
CA GLU A 613 -20.37 11.85 30.58
C GLU A 613 -19.74 13.25 30.67
N MET A 614 -18.65 13.53 29.93
CA MET A 614 -18.11 14.91 29.86
C MET A 614 -19.07 15.88 29.20
N LEU A 615 -19.80 15.46 28.16
CA LEU A 615 -20.82 16.29 27.53
C LEU A 615 -21.99 16.57 28.49
N ASP A 616 -22.31 15.60 29.37
CA ASP A 616 -23.31 15.78 30.43
C ASP A 616 -22.86 16.83 31.46
N LEU A 617 -21.61 16.80 31.87
CA LEU A 617 -21.02 17.78 32.78
C LEU A 617 -21.00 19.18 32.17
N ILE A 618 -20.63 19.29 30.87
CA ILE A 618 -20.67 20.57 30.16
C ILE A 618 -22.13 21.09 30.10
N ALA A 619 -23.08 20.24 29.76
CA ALA A 619 -24.50 20.61 29.68
C ALA A 619 -25.07 21.09 31.01
N ALA A 620 -24.61 20.49 32.12
CA ALA A 620 -25.08 20.86 33.46
C ALA A 620 -24.47 22.16 34.03
N GLU A 621 -23.19 22.41 33.69
CA GLU A 621 -22.41 23.48 34.36
C GLU A 621 -22.12 24.70 33.47
N VAL A 622 -22.28 24.61 32.14
CA VAL A 622 -22.05 25.75 31.24
C VAL A 622 -23.39 26.45 30.91
N PRO A 623 -23.59 27.68 31.31
CA PRO A 623 -24.87 28.36 31.20
C PRO A 623 -25.14 28.95 29.80
N VAL A 624 -25.10 28.07 28.77
CA VAL A 624 -25.41 28.48 27.39
C VAL A 624 -26.48 27.58 26.79
N PRO A 625 -27.42 28.12 25.97
CA PRO A 625 -28.37 27.27 25.24
C PRO A 625 -27.65 26.28 24.33
N HIS A 626 -27.98 25.02 24.46
CA HIS A 626 -27.32 23.97 23.68
C HIS A 626 -28.26 22.85 23.23
N LEU A 627 -27.90 22.16 22.16
CA LEU A 627 -28.46 20.89 21.74
C LEU A 627 -27.43 19.77 21.99
N ARG A 628 -27.93 18.54 22.12
CA ARG A 628 -27.07 17.39 22.40
C ARG A 628 -27.27 16.28 21.35
N LEU A 629 -26.16 15.71 20.86
CA LEU A 629 -26.15 14.63 19.88
C LEU A 629 -25.12 13.54 20.26
N THR A 630 -25.64 12.42 20.75
CA THR A 630 -24.78 11.29 21.18
C THR A 630 -25.16 9.99 20.46
N GLY A 631 -24.45 8.89 20.77
CA GLY A 631 -24.77 7.56 20.27
C GLY A 631 -26.19 7.11 20.61
N ASP A 632 -26.67 7.50 21.79
CA ASP A 632 -27.97 7.13 22.33
C ASP A 632 -29.12 7.95 21.76
N THR A 633 -28.84 9.05 21.04
CA THR A 633 -29.87 9.87 20.39
C THR A 633 -30.60 9.03 19.33
N PRO A 634 -31.93 8.87 19.43
CA PRO A 634 -32.70 8.12 18.44
C PRO A 634 -32.52 8.64 17.03
N ALA A 635 -32.49 7.74 16.04
CA ALA A 635 -32.28 8.13 14.63
C ALA A 635 -33.33 9.12 14.13
N SER A 636 -34.59 9.04 14.61
CA SER A 636 -35.68 9.96 14.29
C SER A 636 -35.44 11.39 14.78
N GLN A 637 -34.76 11.58 15.90
CA GLN A 637 -34.50 12.90 16.49
C GLN A 637 -33.23 13.58 15.94
N ARG A 638 -32.27 12.78 15.39
CA ARG A 638 -30.99 13.32 14.88
C ARG A 638 -31.19 14.37 13.80
N GLY A 639 -32.13 14.13 12.87
CA GLY A 639 -32.45 15.05 11.80
C GLY A 639 -33.01 16.38 12.32
N ASP A 640 -33.87 16.35 13.36
CA ASP A 640 -34.43 17.53 13.97
C ASP A 640 -33.37 18.38 14.70
N ILE A 641 -32.50 17.74 15.49
CA ILE A 641 -31.37 18.40 16.15
C ILE A 641 -30.48 19.14 15.16
N VAL A 642 -30.09 18.47 14.08
CA VAL A 642 -29.26 19.06 13.03
C VAL A 642 -29.98 20.23 12.35
N ARG A 643 -31.26 20.07 12.02
CA ARG A 643 -32.03 21.10 11.37
C ARG A 643 -32.14 22.37 12.26
N ARG A 644 -32.45 22.22 13.56
CA ARG A 644 -32.53 23.31 14.52
C ARG A 644 -31.21 24.04 14.70
N PHE A 645 -30.11 23.30 14.77
CA PHE A 645 -28.76 23.89 14.79
C PHE A 645 -28.44 24.66 13.51
N GLN A 646 -28.73 24.06 12.32
CA GLN A 646 -28.53 24.71 11.02
C GLN A 646 -29.44 25.95 10.83
N ALA A 647 -30.64 25.95 11.40
CA ALA A 647 -31.54 27.11 11.45
C ALA A 647 -31.07 28.21 12.46
N ARG A 648 -29.93 27.99 13.14
CA ARG A 648 -29.34 28.90 14.13
C ARG A 648 -30.26 29.19 15.34
N GLU A 649 -31.19 28.28 15.66
CA GLU A 649 -32.05 28.39 16.82
C GLU A 649 -31.26 28.33 18.13
N VAL A 650 -30.17 27.56 18.16
CA VAL A 650 -29.34 27.33 19.34
C VAL A 650 -27.86 27.55 18.98
N PRO A 651 -27.06 28.24 19.83
CA PRO A 651 -25.69 28.60 19.52
C PRO A 651 -24.69 27.44 19.66
N VAL A 652 -24.96 26.43 20.48
CA VAL A 652 -24.03 25.36 20.82
C VAL A 652 -24.62 23.98 20.50
N LEU A 653 -23.85 23.12 19.87
CA LEU A 653 -24.15 21.71 19.71
C LEU A 653 -23.05 20.87 20.40
N LEU A 654 -23.46 20.19 21.49
CA LEU A 654 -22.63 19.20 22.18
C LEU A 654 -22.76 17.86 21.47
N ALA A 655 -21.66 17.29 20.96
CA ALA A 655 -21.71 16.06 20.21
C ALA A 655 -20.61 15.05 20.60
N SER A 656 -20.97 13.78 20.68
CA SER A 656 -19.92 12.75 20.79
C SER A 656 -19.18 12.60 19.46
N LEU A 657 -17.85 12.39 19.51
CA LEU A 657 -17.02 12.22 18.31
C LEU A 657 -17.56 11.14 17.36
N LYS A 658 -18.09 10.05 17.89
CA LYS A 658 -18.68 8.97 17.10
C LYS A 658 -20.01 9.37 16.44
N ALA A 659 -20.85 10.14 17.12
CA ALA A 659 -22.17 10.54 16.59
C ALA A 659 -22.06 11.76 15.66
N GLY A 660 -21.26 12.75 16.02
CA GLY A 660 -21.06 13.98 15.25
C GLY A 660 -20.03 13.83 14.12
N GLY A 661 -19.12 12.86 14.21
CA GLY A 661 -18.09 12.61 13.20
C GLY A 661 -18.59 11.94 11.92
N VAL A 662 -19.85 11.49 11.85
CA VAL A 662 -20.33 10.71 10.69
C VAL A 662 -21.41 11.46 9.92
N GLY A 663 -21.04 12.02 8.77
CA GLY A 663 -21.93 12.40 7.66
C GLY A 663 -22.85 13.59 7.84
N LEU A 664 -22.82 14.27 8.96
CA LEU A 664 -23.68 15.43 9.20
C LEU A 664 -23.16 16.67 8.46
N ASN A 665 -24.06 17.54 8.05
CA ASN A 665 -23.75 18.87 7.55
C ASN A 665 -23.98 19.88 8.67
N LEU A 666 -22.94 20.56 9.14
CA LEU A 666 -22.97 21.47 10.27
C LEU A 666 -22.30 22.80 9.93
N THR A 667 -22.51 23.29 8.70
CA THR A 667 -21.93 24.56 8.19
C THR A 667 -22.42 25.81 8.87
N ALA A 668 -23.44 25.74 9.71
CA ALA A 668 -23.83 26.85 10.57
C ALA A 668 -22.76 27.18 11.62
N ALA A 669 -21.90 26.22 11.97
CA ALA A 669 -20.83 26.41 12.93
C ALA A 669 -19.58 27.05 12.28
N ASP A 670 -19.00 27.98 12.98
CA ASP A 670 -17.74 28.65 12.68
C ASP A 670 -16.63 28.33 13.70
N THR A 671 -16.99 27.66 14.80
CA THR A 671 -16.06 27.32 15.88
C THR A 671 -16.25 25.86 16.28
N VAL A 672 -15.18 25.11 16.33
CA VAL A 672 -15.15 23.71 16.76
C VAL A 672 -14.21 23.58 17.96
N ILE A 673 -14.67 22.90 19.01
CA ILE A 673 -13.87 22.66 20.22
C ILE A 673 -13.79 21.15 20.44
N HIS A 674 -12.58 20.59 20.39
CA HIS A 674 -12.29 19.23 20.83
C HIS A 674 -11.85 19.29 22.29
N VAL A 675 -12.68 18.79 23.20
CA VAL A 675 -12.42 18.82 24.65
C VAL A 675 -11.29 17.85 25.01
N ASP A 676 -11.20 16.75 24.29
CA ASP A 676 -10.18 15.74 24.45
C ASP A 676 -9.61 15.29 23.08
N PRO A 677 -8.29 15.15 22.95
CA PRO A 677 -7.69 14.67 21.72
C PRO A 677 -7.98 13.18 21.50
N TRP A 678 -8.18 12.77 20.25
CA TRP A 678 -8.41 11.38 19.86
C TRP A 678 -7.14 10.73 19.35
N TRP A 679 -6.98 9.42 19.61
CA TRP A 679 -5.81 8.66 19.14
C TRP A 679 -5.60 8.71 17.62
N ASN A 680 -6.68 8.66 16.86
CA ASN A 680 -6.65 8.78 15.40
C ASN A 680 -7.00 10.22 14.99
N PRO A 681 -6.02 11.03 14.54
CA PRO A 681 -6.24 12.42 14.13
C PRO A 681 -7.24 12.54 12.97
N ALA A 682 -7.36 11.52 12.12
CA ALA A 682 -8.32 11.52 11.03
C ALA A 682 -9.78 11.61 11.51
N VAL A 683 -10.12 11.03 12.66
CA VAL A 683 -11.46 11.12 13.24
C VAL A 683 -11.77 12.54 13.73
N GLN A 684 -10.77 13.24 14.31
CA GLN A 684 -10.92 14.65 14.71
C GLN A 684 -11.05 15.56 13.48
N ALA A 685 -10.19 15.37 12.49
CA ALA A 685 -10.26 16.10 11.23
C ALA A 685 -11.62 15.87 10.55
N GLN A 686 -12.15 14.64 10.60
CA GLN A 686 -13.48 14.30 10.11
C GLN A 686 -14.57 15.07 10.82
N ALA A 687 -14.51 15.20 12.15
CA ALA A 687 -15.47 15.95 12.93
C ALA A 687 -15.39 17.46 12.62
N SER A 688 -14.20 18.04 12.55
CA SER A 688 -13.98 19.45 12.18
C SER A 688 -14.43 19.76 10.74
N ALA A 689 -14.25 18.80 9.81
CA ALA A 689 -14.70 18.94 8.42
C ALA A 689 -16.24 19.01 8.27
N ARG A 690 -17.02 18.82 9.32
CA ARG A 690 -18.49 19.03 9.32
C ARG A 690 -18.84 20.52 9.31
N ALA A 691 -18.02 21.35 9.92
CA ALA A 691 -18.14 22.81 9.89
C ALA A 691 -17.42 23.39 8.66
N HIS A 692 -16.20 22.91 8.37
CA HIS A 692 -15.39 23.41 7.26
C HIS A 692 -15.59 22.57 5.99
N ARG A 693 -16.62 22.90 5.23
CA ARG A 693 -16.99 22.24 3.96
C ARG A 693 -17.68 23.19 3.01
N ILE A 694 -17.92 22.77 1.78
CA ILE A 694 -18.67 23.56 0.78
C ILE A 694 -19.98 24.05 1.35
N GLY A 695 -20.22 25.37 1.27
CA GLY A 695 -21.34 26.07 1.87
C GLY A 695 -21.01 26.80 3.18
N GLN A 696 -19.77 26.71 3.67
CA GLN A 696 -19.25 27.54 4.74
C GLN A 696 -18.82 28.91 4.19
N ASN A 697 -19.30 29.99 4.81
CA ASN A 697 -19.00 31.36 4.39
C ASN A 697 -18.19 32.13 5.45
N GLN A 698 -17.92 31.53 6.60
CA GLN A 698 -17.17 32.14 7.71
C GLN A 698 -15.85 31.39 7.95
N PRO A 699 -14.76 32.07 8.34
CA PRO A 699 -13.57 31.44 8.85
C PRO A 699 -13.88 30.45 9.97
N VAL A 700 -13.29 29.27 9.91
CA VAL A 700 -13.53 28.22 10.91
C VAL A 700 -12.35 28.13 11.86
N PHE A 701 -12.61 28.18 13.14
CA PHE A 701 -11.62 28.02 14.21
C PHE A 701 -11.81 26.68 14.89
N VAL A 702 -10.73 25.91 15.00
CA VAL A 702 -10.72 24.61 15.68
C VAL A 702 -9.82 24.68 16.89
N TYR A 703 -10.42 24.60 18.08
CA TYR A 703 -9.69 24.55 19.34
C TYR A 703 -9.52 23.10 19.77
N GLN A 704 -8.28 22.71 20.09
CA GLN A 704 -7.98 21.44 20.73
C GLN A 704 -7.55 21.72 22.17
N LEU A 705 -8.39 21.34 23.15
CA LEU A 705 -8.03 21.47 24.55
C LEU A 705 -7.15 20.31 24.99
N VAL A 706 -5.97 20.62 25.48
CA VAL A 706 -4.94 19.65 25.87
C VAL A 706 -4.47 19.97 27.27
N ALA A 707 -4.48 18.98 28.16
CA ALA A 707 -3.89 19.13 29.49
C ALA A 707 -2.35 19.20 29.35
N GLN A 708 -1.78 20.31 29.81
CA GLN A 708 -0.35 20.64 29.68
C GLN A 708 0.54 19.59 30.35
N GLY A 709 1.64 19.17 29.72
CA GLY A 709 2.59 18.18 30.20
C GLY A 709 2.03 16.75 30.35
N SER A 710 0.76 16.52 30.06
CA SER A 710 0.07 15.26 30.27
C SER A 710 0.23 14.26 29.12
N ILE A 711 -0.35 13.06 29.31
CA ILE A 711 -0.49 12.04 28.26
C ILE A 711 -1.12 12.60 26.97
N GLU A 712 -2.01 13.59 27.06
CA GLU A 712 -2.67 14.16 25.89
C GLU A 712 -1.70 14.96 25.00
N GLU A 713 -0.83 15.77 25.60
CA GLU A 713 0.16 16.54 24.86
C GLU A 713 1.20 15.62 24.20
N ARG A 714 1.71 14.65 24.94
CA ARG A 714 2.64 13.66 24.42
C ARG A 714 2.05 12.79 23.31
N MET A 715 0.76 12.53 23.39
CA MET A 715 0.03 11.84 22.32
C MET A 715 0.02 12.66 21.03
N LEU A 716 -0.22 13.97 21.10
CA LEU A 716 -0.14 14.87 19.94
C LEU A 716 1.25 14.95 19.36
N GLU A 717 2.28 15.01 20.20
CA GLU A 717 3.69 14.96 19.73
C GLU A 717 4.03 13.66 19.00
N LEU A 718 3.60 12.53 19.54
CA LEU A 718 3.79 11.23 18.88
C LEU A 718 3.08 11.17 17.54
N GLN A 719 1.86 11.70 17.46
CA GLN A 719 1.10 11.81 16.21
C GLN A 719 1.83 12.67 15.19
N ALA A 720 2.34 13.85 15.59
CA ALA A 720 3.09 14.75 14.73
C ALA A 720 4.38 14.11 14.20
N ARG A 721 5.16 13.43 15.07
CA ARG A 721 6.37 12.68 14.66
C ARG A 721 6.05 11.57 13.67
N LYS A 722 4.98 10.81 13.89
CA LYS A 722 4.53 9.74 13.00
C LYS A 722 4.05 10.27 11.67
N LYS A 723 3.32 11.38 11.66
CA LYS A 723 2.88 12.07 10.45
C LYS A 723 4.08 12.55 9.62
N ALA A 724 5.05 13.22 10.23
CA ALA A 724 6.26 13.69 9.55
C ALA A 724 7.07 12.54 8.91
N LEU A 725 7.13 11.36 9.57
CA LEU A 725 7.76 10.17 9.02
C LEU A 725 6.96 9.58 7.84
N ALA A 726 5.64 9.60 7.90
CA ALA A 726 4.77 9.13 6.83
C ALA A 726 4.83 10.05 5.61
N ASP A 727 4.80 11.36 5.81
CA ASP A 727 4.92 12.37 4.75
C ASP A 727 6.27 12.29 4.02
N GLY A 728 7.35 11.99 4.74
CA GLY A 728 8.68 11.77 4.16
C GLY A 728 8.83 10.49 3.33
N LEU A 729 7.99 9.48 3.57
CA LEU A 729 8.05 8.17 2.90
C LEU A 729 7.11 8.02 1.71
N LEU A 730 5.94 8.66 1.71
CA LEU A 730 4.88 8.42 0.74
C LEU A 730 4.39 9.69 0.02
N GLY A 731 4.82 10.88 0.42
CA GLY A 731 4.35 12.14 -0.17
C GLY A 731 2.84 12.36 -0.01
N SER A 732 2.21 11.74 0.97
CA SER A 732 0.79 11.89 1.28
C SER A 732 0.50 11.52 2.73
N ASP A 733 -0.41 12.28 3.34
CA ASP A 733 -0.97 12.12 4.68
C ASP A 733 -1.33 10.66 5.01
N ASP A 734 -0.47 9.95 5.69
CA ASP A 734 -0.79 8.63 6.21
C ASP A 734 -0.75 8.64 7.74
N GLY A 735 -1.92 8.91 8.31
CA GLY A 735 -2.20 8.76 9.74
C GLY A 735 -2.27 7.29 10.18
N SER A 736 -1.36 6.45 9.68
CA SER A 736 -1.36 5.05 10.06
C SER A 736 -0.45 4.81 11.23
N MET A 737 -0.99 4.81 12.44
CA MET A 737 -0.36 4.07 13.53
C MET A 737 -1.10 4.14 14.86
N LEU A 738 -1.82 3.12 15.25
CA LEU A 738 -2.29 3.06 16.64
C LEU A 738 -2.58 1.65 17.19
N THR A 739 -1.90 0.63 16.69
CA THR A 739 -2.12 -0.71 17.24
C THR A 739 -0.93 -1.35 17.95
N LYS A 740 0.25 -0.72 17.94
CA LYS A 740 1.40 -1.24 18.71
C LYS A 740 2.28 -0.09 19.16
N PHE A 741 2.19 0.24 20.44
CA PHE A 741 3.19 1.08 21.08
C PHE A 741 4.46 0.28 21.32
N SER A 742 5.60 0.85 20.97
CA SER A 742 6.90 0.34 21.41
C SER A 742 7.12 0.68 22.90
N ALA A 743 7.98 -0.07 23.57
CA ALA A 743 8.33 0.23 24.96
C ALA A 743 8.84 1.68 25.18
N PRO A 744 9.69 2.27 24.28
CA PRO A 744 10.07 3.68 24.38
C PRO A 744 8.89 4.66 24.25
N GLU A 745 7.91 4.37 23.37
CA GLU A 745 6.74 5.23 23.21
C GLU A 745 5.82 5.20 24.44
N LEU A 746 5.67 4.05 25.09
CA LEU A 746 4.92 3.93 26.35
C LEU A 746 5.61 4.68 27.48
N ASN A 747 6.93 4.61 27.58
CA ASN A 747 7.69 5.37 28.56
C ASN A 747 7.55 6.88 28.34
N LEU A 748 7.53 7.33 27.07
CA LEU A 748 7.26 8.73 26.74
C LEU A 748 5.87 9.17 27.19
N LEU A 749 4.85 8.36 26.90
CA LEU A 749 3.44 8.68 27.26
C LEU A 749 3.21 8.75 28.78
N LEU A 750 3.95 7.95 29.55
CA LEU A 750 3.84 7.86 31.01
C LEU A 750 4.91 8.67 31.77
N ALA A 751 5.64 9.55 31.10
CA ALA A 751 6.61 10.41 31.77
C ALA A 751 5.91 11.36 32.79
N PRO A 752 6.57 11.86 33.85
CA PRO A 752 6.01 12.79 34.81
C PRO A 752 5.53 14.10 34.16
N LEU A 753 4.59 14.81 34.81
CA LEU A 753 4.34 16.19 34.45
C LEU A 753 5.64 16.99 34.60
N GLU A 754 5.95 17.83 33.62
CA GLU A 754 7.05 18.77 33.76
C GLU A 754 6.66 19.82 34.82
N ASP A 755 7.49 20.01 35.83
CA ASP A 755 7.32 21.12 36.76
C ASP A 755 7.83 22.39 36.06
N ASP A 756 6.92 23.38 35.90
CA ASP A 756 7.26 24.73 35.44
C ASP A 756 8.16 25.46 36.44
#